data_f8870237963d0aac20b5f79f6ed89894
#
_entry.id   f8870237963d0aac20b5f79f6ed89894
#
_cell.length_a   1.000
_cell.length_b   1.000
_cell.length_c   1.000
_cell.angle_alpha   90.00
_cell.angle_beta   90.00
_cell.angle_gamma   90.00
#
_symmetry.space_group_name_H-M   'P 1'
#
loop_
_entity.id
_entity.type
_entity.pdbx_description
1 polymer ?
#
loop_
_entity_poly.entity_id
_entity_poly.type
_entity_poly.pdbx_seq_one_letter_code
_entity_poly.pdbx_strand_id
1 'polypeptide(L)'
;MGKKNRKEKTPQLGFVGGLPVYDRMLFDVKQDHILAGVGAAQREYYFLRLHPRNMEILSSAERREEARRLQAVLDADGVEISFLSLDKTEGLEDQRVHYENVLAQYPTYEPINGEILRRINGYEEERSACVERAHYLVLRCRDRSIYERFAHTAAEYLHFHTAERHELIVMLRNHLLRDFSTMALAEWDEEIKLKYEQETAAFAALRRRKQKHEPTPVFEEIRRIETLRQLFPGTIRFDTRYTQQGDRLFRKTIAVRGYPAELITDSVLRSIGSMAGTTLRVYLTPIAISDTVRLLERQINHKLSQAKSARSADDRVRAEVEHRQVEEAYRGQLEQTARMYFATILVEVHAASVEELRDKVEAVKAPLMAHGFLTDDLLAEQREAYLSMLPYGTNLIPMYERNLPTKTIAALYPFTASRKVDANGVPLGTTSAGSPLFFDIFQRDMEVTNGNTFISGSPGQGKSYLLKKIIAMQVAKGTACFTLDAEKEYVDLYAQLGGSNQDCAGGRIKINPLEIRRLSDLSIEQENAANWDELNDPDAFKHASAMLQHLSWLRAFHRILFPGLNDAQIATLQILTQRCYEAHGITVDFDPRTADPTAYPTYTTLYRFIEGVFDNFDPAREDCKLFAKNDVRSILLAMASVYEGAESAVFNGVTNVSNASVINFVVAALLNGDEVTRNAALFNTLSYIWGRVVDRREPTIVAIDELYLFVEPVVMVWLRNFAKRARKYNAAIITATQNLIDLEAPSVLHLSKPILELAMHKFLFYPGDVDRDATKRLLNLTDSELDVINMSRKKHCLYKCGNQKYHLIVGTMDYEADLFGTAGGE
;
A
#
# COMPACT_ATOMS: atom_id res chain seq x y z
N MET A 1 -28.73 42.40 54.05
CA MET A 1 -29.62 41.91 53.01
C MET A 1 -28.72 41.20 51.95
N GLY A 2 -28.59 39.91 52.11
CA GLY A 2 -27.70 39.11 51.24
C GLY A 2 -28.44 38.50 50.07
N LYS A 3 -28.00 38.82 48.87
CA LYS A 3 -28.44 38.10 47.67
C LYS A 3 -27.79 36.72 47.67
N LYS A 4 -28.55 35.68 47.88
CA LYS A 4 -28.17 34.28 47.64
C LYS A 4 -28.00 34.10 46.13
N ASN A 5 -26.76 33.88 45.70
CA ASN A 5 -26.47 33.37 44.34
C ASN A 5 -27.14 31.98 44.22
N ARG A 6 -28.23 31.89 43.47
CA ARG A 6 -28.75 30.63 42.96
C ARG A 6 -27.73 30.13 41.94
N LYS A 7 -26.94 29.10 42.33
CA LYS A 7 -26.25 28.27 41.35
C LYS A 7 -27.32 27.69 40.44
N GLU A 8 -27.26 28.06 39.16
CA GLU A 8 -28.00 27.38 38.10
C GLU A 8 -27.68 25.88 38.21
N LYS A 9 -28.67 25.10 38.55
CA LYS A 9 -28.60 23.65 38.42
C LYS A 9 -28.61 23.35 36.94
N THR A 10 -27.48 22.94 36.41
CA THR A 10 -27.41 22.24 35.11
C THR A 10 -28.54 21.23 35.06
N PRO A 11 -29.38 21.18 34.02
CA PRO A 11 -30.45 20.18 33.94
C PRO A 11 -29.83 18.80 34.07
N GLN A 12 -30.26 18.07 35.10
CA GLN A 12 -29.94 16.65 35.18
C GLN A 12 -30.64 15.98 34.01
N LEU A 13 -29.85 15.51 33.07
CA LEU A 13 -30.31 14.68 31.97
C LEU A 13 -31.20 13.58 32.53
N GLY A 14 -32.46 13.58 32.12
CA GLY A 14 -33.44 12.58 32.52
C GLY A 14 -32.95 11.19 32.19
N PHE A 15 -32.92 10.35 33.17
CA PHE A 15 -32.60 8.93 33.18
C PHE A 15 -32.66 8.24 31.82
N VAL A 16 -31.49 7.94 31.26
CA VAL A 16 -31.29 6.75 30.44
C VAL A 16 -30.98 5.63 31.46
N GLY A 17 -31.84 4.65 31.56
CA GLY A 17 -31.89 3.69 32.65
C GLY A 17 -30.54 3.20 33.16
N GLY A 18 -30.25 3.45 34.38
CA GLY A 18 -29.33 2.69 35.23
C GLY A 18 -27.82 2.91 35.03
N LEU A 19 -27.35 3.93 34.32
CA LEU A 19 -25.92 4.10 34.00
C LEU A 19 -25.28 5.43 34.46
N PRO A 20 -25.30 5.78 35.76
CA PRO A 20 -24.68 7.01 36.24
C PRO A 20 -23.15 7.05 36.06
N VAL A 21 -22.53 5.93 35.72
CA VAL A 21 -21.07 5.82 35.57
C VAL A 21 -20.62 6.32 34.20
N TYR A 22 -21.36 6.01 33.14
CA TYR A 22 -21.00 6.42 31.78
C TYR A 22 -21.23 7.89 31.49
N ASP A 23 -22.33 8.47 32.02
CA ASP A 23 -22.63 9.90 31.95
C ASP A 23 -21.53 10.80 32.52
N ARG A 24 -20.74 10.25 33.47
CA ARG A 24 -19.64 10.99 34.10
C ARG A 24 -18.35 10.90 33.34
N MET A 25 -18.19 9.91 32.47
CA MET A 25 -16.94 9.63 31.78
C MET A 25 -16.98 9.95 30.30
N LEU A 26 -18.11 9.78 29.63
CA LEU A 26 -18.27 10.19 28.23
C LEU A 26 -19.22 11.40 28.18
N PHE A 27 -18.71 12.51 27.68
CA PHE A 27 -19.49 13.73 27.56
C PHE A 27 -19.98 13.96 26.12
N ASP A 28 -19.09 13.88 25.12
CA ASP A 28 -19.43 14.02 23.70
C ASP A 28 -18.37 13.46 22.76
N VAL A 29 -18.78 13.04 21.55
CA VAL A 29 -17.89 12.70 20.45
C VAL A 29 -17.88 13.83 19.44
N LYS A 30 -16.80 14.59 19.43
CA LYS A 30 -16.56 15.72 18.51
C LYS A 30 -16.03 15.23 17.15
N GLN A 31 -15.71 16.16 16.27
CA GLN A 31 -15.24 15.83 14.92
C GLN A 31 -13.92 15.05 14.93
N ASP A 32 -12.98 15.38 15.81
CA ASP A 32 -11.62 14.86 15.86
C ASP A 32 -11.16 14.37 17.25
N HIS A 33 -12.06 14.39 18.24
CA HIS A 33 -11.74 13.98 19.61
C HIS A 33 -12.96 13.54 20.40
N ILE A 34 -12.73 12.88 21.52
CA ILE A 34 -13.73 12.56 22.53
C ILE A 34 -13.54 13.51 23.71
N LEU A 35 -14.62 14.17 24.12
CA LEU A 35 -14.65 15.00 25.28
C LEU A 35 -15.21 14.21 26.47
N ALA A 36 -14.40 13.95 27.50
CA ALA A 36 -14.81 13.16 28.65
C ALA A 36 -14.53 13.84 29.99
N GLY A 37 -15.35 13.53 31.00
CA GLY A 37 -15.30 14.12 32.33
C GLY A 37 -16.28 15.26 32.52
N VAL A 38 -16.37 15.80 33.76
CA VAL A 38 -17.34 16.82 34.15
C VAL A 38 -16.63 18.01 34.77
N GLY A 39 -16.97 19.23 34.31
CA GLY A 39 -16.45 20.48 34.86
C GLY A 39 -14.93 20.58 34.73
N ALA A 40 -14.23 20.91 35.81
CA ALA A 40 -12.76 21.08 35.80
C ALA A 40 -11.98 19.78 35.53
N ALA A 41 -12.65 18.63 35.66
CA ALA A 41 -12.04 17.32 35.30
C ALA A 41 -12.22 16.93 33.84
N GLN A 42 -12.89 17.75 33.04
CA GLN A 42 -13.09 17.52 31.62
C GLN A 42 -11.77 17.53 30.87
N ARG A 43 -11.58 16.56 29.95
CA ARG A 43 -10.39 16.37 29.12
C ARG A 43 -10.78 16.04 27.70
N GLU A 44 -9.93 16.41 26.78
CA GLU A 44 -10.00 16.05 25.37
C GLU A 44 -9.12 14.83 25.10
N TYR A 45 -9.68 13.82 24.43
CA TYR A 45 -8.98 12.61 24.05
C TYR A 45 -8.85 12.55 22.55
N TYR A 46 -7.63 12.73 22.05
CA TYR A 46 -7.28 12.63 20.63
C TYR A 46 -6.71 11.26 20.33
N PHE A 47 -7.15 10.68 19.23
CA PHE A 47 -6.77 9.34 18.80
C PHE A 47 -5.97 9.42 17.52
N LEU A 48 -4.66 9.22 17.60
CA LEU A 48 -3.79 9.12 16.45
C LEU A 48 -3.75 7.65 16.01
N ARG A 49 -4.45 7.33 14.92
CA ARG A 49 -4.42 5.99 14.36
C ARG A 49 -3.08 5.75 13.68
N LEU A 50 -2.35 4.78 14.17
CA LEU A 50 -1.06 4.38 13.64
C LEU A 50 -1.24 3.46 12.42
N HIS A 51 -0.34 3.62 11.46
CA HIS A 51 -0.15 2.72 10.32
C HIS A 51 1.22 2.04 10.46
N PRO A 52 1.36 1.06 11.38
CA PRO A 52 2.63 0.42 11.61
C PRO A 52 3.03 -0.47 10.45
N ARG A 53 4.33 -0.69 10.29
CA ARG A 53 4.87 -1.69 9.37
C ARG A 53 4.58 -3.10 9.88
N ASN A 54 4.63 -4.08 9.00
CA ASN A 54 4.54 -5.49 9.41
C ASN A 54 5.83 -5.92 10.11
N MET A 55 5.83 -5.84 11.43
CA MET A 55 6.99 -6.09 12.28
C MET A 55 7.49 -7.54 12.22
N GLU A 56 6.66 -8.49 11.76
CA GLU A 56 7.05 -9.91 11.67
C GLU A 56 8.09 -10.15 10.56
N ILE A 57 8.02 -9.35 9.48
CA ILE A 57 8.91 -9.49 8.32
C ILE A 57 10.14 -8.58 8.43
N LEU A 58 10.13 -7.63 9.36
CA LEU A 58 11.26 -6.73 9.56
C LEU A 58 12.47 -7.44 10.19
N SER A 59 13.65 -7.07 9.74
CA SER A 59 14.92 -7.47 10.39
C SER A 59 15.02 -6.89 11.80
N SER A 60 15.88 -7.48 12.65
CA SER A 60 16.14 -6.96 14.00
C SER A 60 16.65 -5.51 14.00
N ALA A 61 17.37 -5.09 12.95
CA ALA A 61 17.83 -3.71 12.81
C ALA A 61 16.67 -2.75 12.50
N GLU A 62 15.80 -3.13 11.55
CA GLU A 62 14.61 -2.34 11.21
C GLU A 62 13.64 -2.24 12.39
N ARG A 63 13.40 -3.33 13.12
CA ARG A 63 12.57 -3.31 14.34
C ARG A 63 13.12 -2.37 15.40
N ARG A 64 14.44 -2.37 15.62
CA ARG A 64 15.08 -1.41 16.54
C ARG A 64 14.93 0.02 16.07
N GLU A 65 14.92 0.26 14.77
CA GLU A 65 14.71 1.60 14.23
C GLU A 65 13.27 2.09 14.45
N GLU A 66 12.25 1.24 14.23
CA GLU A 66 10.86 1.56 14.57
C GLU A 66 10.70 1.88 16.07
N ALA A 67 11.35 1.11 16.94
CA ALA A 67 11.36 1.39 18.37
C ALA A 67 12.04 2.74 18.69
N ARG A 68 13.14 3.09 18.02
CA ARG A 68 13.80 4.40 18.20
C ARG A 68 12.94 5.57 17.77
N ARG A 69 12.17 5.41 16.67
CA ARG A 69 11.22 6.44 16.22
C ARG A 69 10.14 6.69 17.27
N LEU A 70 9.57 5.61 17.83
CA LEU A 70 8.62 5.74 18.94
C LEU A 70 9.27 6.38 20.16
N GLN A 71 10.50 6.00 20.49
CA GLN A 71 11.25 6.60 21.59
C GLN A 71 11.43 8.10 21.39
N ALA A 72 11.81 8.55 20.19
CA ALA A 72 11.99 9.98 19.88
C ALA A 72 10.71 10.79 20.14
N VAL A 73 9.55 10.25 19.78
CA VAL A 73 8.24 10.87 20.06
C VAL A 73 7.96 10.96 21.57
N LEU A 74 8.27 9.90 22.33
CA LEU A 74 8.08 9.88 23.78
C LEU A 74 9.05 10.81 24.53
N ASP A 75 10.27 11.00 23.99
CA ASP A 75 11.28 11.87 24.59
C ASP A 75 11.01 13.36 24.32
N ALA A 76 10.37 13.69 23.20
CA ALA A 76 10.16 15.07 22.77
C ALA A 76 9.23 15.86 23.69
N ASP A 77 8.04 15.29 24.00
CA ASP A 77 7.01 15.98 24.79
C ASP A 77 6.50 15.09 25.95
N GLY A 78 6.57 15.62 27.17
CA GLY A 78 6.03 14.94 28.35
C GLY A 78 4.52 15.07 28.45
N VAL A 79 3.79 14.41 27.57
CA VAL A 79 2.32 14.40 27.52
C VAL A 79 1.78 13.08 28.09
N GLU A 80 0.60 13.11 28.69
CA GLU A 80 -0.11 11.91 29.13
C GLU A 80 -0.64 11.16 27.91
N ILE A 81 -0.07 9.98 27.64
CA ILE A 81 -0.35 9.18 26.45
C ILE A 81 -0.78 7.78 26.88
N SER A 82 -1.52 7.10 26.04
CA SER A 82 -1.68 5.66 26.16
C SER A 82 -1.63 4.98 24.79
N PHE A 83 -1.04 3.79 24.75
CA PHE A 83 -1.16 2.91 23.60
C PHE A 83 -2.46 2.13 23.73
N LEU A 84 -3.20 2.04 22.64
CA LEU A 84 -4.45 1.28 22.59
C LEU A 84 -4.44 0.42 21.33
N SER A 85 -4.53 -0.90 21.52
CA SER A 85 -4.72 -1.86 20.44
C SER A 85 -6.01 -2.61 20.69
N LEU A 86 -6.94 -2.55 19.73
CA LEU A 86 -8.26 -3.16 19.85
C LEU A 86 -8.73 -3.74 18.52
N ASP A 87 -9.77 -4.56 18.60
CA ASP A 87 -10.44 -5.08 17.44
C ASP A 87 -11.28 -3.98 16.78
N LYS A 88 -11.11 -3.85 15.49
CA LYS A 88 -11.90 -2.95 14.63
C LYS A 88 -12.34 -3.70 13.38
N THR A 89 -13.57 -3.52 12.97
CA THR A 89 -13.97 -3.83 11.62
C THR A 89 -13.63 -2.66 10.73
N GLU A 90 -12.85 -2.92 9.71
CA GLU A 90 -12.86 -2.06 8.54
C GLU A 90 -13.77 -2.73 7.51
N GLY A 91 -14.85 -2.07 7.17
CA GLY A 91 -15.70 -2.49 6.10
C GLY A 91 -14.92 -2.49 4.78
N LEU A 92 -15.34 -3.33 3.85
CA LEU A 92 -14.93 -3.26 2.46
C LEU A 92 -15.92 -2.40 1.66
N GLU A 93 -16.53 -1.39 2.32
CA GLU A 93 -17.56 -0.54 1.74
C GLU A 93 -17.06 0.22 0.51
N ASP A 94 -15.85 0.80 0.59
CA ASP A 94 -15.26 1.51 -0.54
C ASP A 94 -15.05 0.55 -1.73
N GLN A 95 -14.58 -0.67 -1.46
CA GLN A 95 -14.41 -1.70 -2.47
C GLN A 95 -15.76 -2.19 -3.02
N ARG A 96 -16.76 -2.32 -2.17
CA ARG A 96 -18.11 -2.70 -2.56
C ARG A 96 -18.72 -1.67 -3.51
N VAL A 97 -18.72 -0.41 -3.13
CA VAL A 97 -19.21 0.71 -3.95
C VAL A 97 -18.43 0.80 -5.26
N HIS A 98 -17.10 0.62 -5.20
CA HIS A 98 -16.26 0.60 -6.40
C HIS A 98 -16.70 -0.50 -7.36
N TYR A 99 -16.84 -1.75 -6.88
CA TYR A 99 -17.19 -2.88 -7.75
C TYR A 99 -18.66 -2.86 -8.21
N GLU A 100 -19.58 -2.27 -7.47
CA GLU A 100 -20.94 -1.98 -7.94
C GLU A 100 -20.91 -1.03 -9.16
N ASN A 101 -20.09 0.02 -9.10
CA ASN A 101 -19.90 0.95 -10.21
C ASN A 101 -19.20 0.29 -11.41
N VAL A 102 -18.13 -0.49 -11.15
CA VAL A 102 -17.42 -1.23 -12.21
C VAL A 102 -18.35 -2.22 -12.92
N LEU A 103 -19.18 -2.95 -12.18
CA LEU A 103 -20.13 -3.90 -12.74
C LEU A 103 -21.18 -3.19 -13.63
N ALA A 104 -21.66 -2.03 -13.19
CA ALA A 104 -22.58 -1.22 -13.97
C ALA A 104 -21.94 -0.67 -15.27
N GLN A 105 -20.66 -0.29 -15.22
CA GLN A 105 -19.93 0.27 -16.35
C GLN A 105 -19.45 -0.81 -17.34
N TYR A 106 -19.08 -2.00 -16.85
CA TYR A 106 -18.51 -3.09 -17.64
C TYR A 106 -19.28 -4.41 -17.47
N PRO A 107 -20.57 -4.47 -17.89
CA PRO A 107 -21.41 -5.64 -17.70
C PRO A 107 -20.92 -6.89 -18.43
N THR A 108 -20.11 -6.73 -19.49
CA THR A 108 -19.49 -7.85 -20.22
C THR A 108 -18.59 -8.71 -19.32
N TYR A 109 -18.02 -8.13 -18.25
CA TYR A 109 -17.16 -8.80 -17.30
C TYR A 109 -17.88 -9.17 -15.99
N GLU A 110 -19.21 -9.34 -16.03
CA GLU A 110 -19.99 -9.79 -14.87
C GLU A 110 -19.43 -11.04 -14.21
N PRO A 111 -18.99 -12.10 -14.93
CA PRO A 111 -18.42 -13.28 -14.28
C PRO A 111 -17.25 -12.99 -13.35
N ILE A 112 -16.40 -12.01 -13.69
CA ILE A 112 -15.26 -11.59 -12.89
C ILE A 112 -15.69 -10.61 -11.80
N ASN A 113 -16.30 -9.48 -12.18
CA ASN A 113 -16.63 -8.39 -11.26
C ASN A 113 -17.75 -8.79 -10.29
N GLY A 114 -18.72 -9.60 -10.74
CA GLY A 114 -19.80 -10.10 -9.89
C GLY A 114 -19.31 -11.12 -8.86
N GLU A 115 -18.34 -11.96 -9.20
CA GLU A 115 -17.74 -12.86 -8.21
C GLU A 115 -16.91 -12.08 -7.18
N ILE A 116 -16.13 -11.08 -7.62
CA ILE A 116 -15.40 -10.20 -6.70
C ILE A 116 -16.38 -9.53 -5.73
N LEU A 117 -17.49 -9.00 -6.22
CA LEU A 117 -18.51 -8.35 -5.40
C LEU A 117 -19.15 -9.35 -4.42
N ARG A 118 -19.50 -10.57 -4.87
CA ARG A 118 -20.01 -11.64 -3.99
C ARG A 118 -19.01 -11.97 -2.89
N ARG A 119 -17.72 -12.01 -3.21
CA ARG A 119 -16.66 -12.30 -2.22
C ARG A 119 -16.47 -11.17 -1.22
N ILE A 120 -16.55 -9.91 -1.67
CA ILE A 120 -16.57 -8.74 -0.79
C ILE A 120 -17.75 -8.83 0.17
N ASN A 121 -18.94 -9.11 -0.32
CA ASN A 121 -20.15 -9.30 0.51
C ASN A 121 -20.01 -10.49 1.47
N GLY A 122 -19.42 -11.61 1.03
CA GLY A 122 -19.10 -12.76 1.88
C GLY A 122 -18.13 -12.43 3.00
N TYR A 123 -17.08 -11.66 2.73
CA TYR A 123 -16.19 -11.14 3.78
C TYR A 123 -16.95 -10.26 4.76
N GLU A 124 -17.96 -9.55 4.32
CA GLU A 124 -18.82 -8.75 5.19
C GLU A 124 -19.80 -9.59 6.02
N GLU A 125 -20.31 -10.70 5.51
CA GLU A 125 -21.20 -11.62 6.23
C GLU A 125 -20.44 -12.50 7.25
N GLU A 126 -19.23 -12.94 6.94
CA GLU A 126 -18.34 -13.73 7.81
C GLU A 126 -17.57 -12.89 8.85
N ARG A 127 -18.07 -11.72 9.16
CA ARG A 127 -17.41 -10.65 9.95
C ARG A 127 -16.78 -11.06 11.28
N SER A 128 -17.18 -12.13 11.88
CA SER A 128 -16.51 -12.64 13.09
C SER A 128 -15.10 -13.17 12.84
N ALA A 129 -14.75 -13.49 11.59
CA ALA A 129 -13.45 -14.01 11.18
C ALA A 129 -12.45 -12.93 10.66
N CYS A 130 -12.94 -11.74 10.27
CA CYS A 130 -12.14 -10.67 9.68
C CYS A 130 -12.01 -9.44 10.59
N VAL A 131 -11.73 -9.68 11.86
CA VAL A 131 -11.48 -8.59 12.81
C VAL A 131 -10.04 -8.10 12.64
N GLU A 132 -9.88 -6.86 12.21
CA GLU A 132 -8.58 -6.21 12.13
C GLU A 132 -8.16 -5.63 13.48
N ARG A 133 -6.85 -5.51 13.66
CA ARG A 133 -6.27 -4.82 14.81
C ARG A 133 -6.03 -3.35 14.48
N ALA A 134 -6.68 -2.46 15.20
CA ALA A 134 -6.41 -1.03 15.14
C ALA A 134 -5.50 -0.60 16.29
N HIS A 135 -4.53 0.24 15.98
CA HIS A 135 -3.55 0.74 16.92
C HIS A 135 -3.64 2.26 17.01
N TYR A 136 -3.78 2.77 18.22
CA TYR A 136 -3.89 4.21 18.47
C TYR A 136 -2.86 4.67 19.50
N LEU A 137 -2.28 5.84 19.28
CA LEU A 137 -1.76 6.68 20.35
C LEU A 137 -2.91 7.57 20.83
N VAL A 138 -3.30 7.41 22.08
CA VAL A 138 -4.37 8.21 22.68
C VAL A 138 -3.76 9.26 23.57
N LEU A 139 -3.97 10.54 23.23
CA LEU A 139 -3.51 11.69 24.01
C LEU A 139 -4.64 12.18 24.90
N ARG A 140 -4.34 12.42 26.15
CA ARG A 140 -5.25 13.01 27.12
C ARG A 140 -4.81 14.46 27.42
N CYS A 141 -5.50 15.43 26.85
CA CYS A 141 -5.12 16.83 26.89
C CYS A 141 -6.11 17.68 27.68
N ARG A 142 -5.64 18.85 28.18
CA ARG A 142 -6.50 19.88 28.75
C ARG A 142 -7.04 20.81 27.68
N ASP A 143 -6.27 21.02 26.65
CA ASP A 143 -6.60 21.88 25.51
C ASP A 143 -5.95 21.37 24.22
N ARG A 144 -6.46 21.84 23.10
CA ARG A 144 -6.05 21.45 21.75
C ARG A 144 -4.59 21.78 21.42
N SER A 145 -4.00 22.80 22.01
CA SER A 145 -2.63 23.22 21.70
C SER A 145 -1.59 22.16 22.06
N ILE A 146 -1.85 21.38 23.11
CA ILE A 146 -0.98 20.26 23.54
C ILE A 146 -0.99 19.16 22.47
N TYR A 147 -2.20 18.85 21.96
CA TYR A 147 -2.35 17.86 20.89
C TYR A 147 -1.64 18.30 19.60
N GLU A 148 -1.88 19.57 19.16
CA GLU A 148 -1.31 20.07 17.89
C GLU A 148 0.23 20.05 17.90
N ARG A 149 0.85 20.44 19.01
CA ARG A 149 2.29 20.38 19.19
C ARG A 149 2.80 18.92 19.14
N PHE A 150 2.16 18.03 19.89
CA PHE A 150 2.53 16.60 19.89
C PHE A 150 2.36 15.96 18.53
N ALA A 151 1.23 16.19 17.86
CA ALA A 151 0.94 15.66 16.55
C ALA A 151 1.96 16.13 15.49
N HIS A 152 2.39 17.39 15.55
CA HIS A 152 3.42 17.92 14.68
C HIS A 152 4.76 17.17 14.88
N THR A 153 5.20 17.02 16.12
CA THR A 153 6.43 16.26 16.43
C THR A 153 6.31 14.78 16.05
N ALA A 154 5.17 14.17 16.34
CA ALA A 154 4.95 12.75 16.02
C ALA A 154 4.96 12.47 14.51
N ALA A 155 4.49 13.42 13.69
CA ALA A 155 4.48 13.29 12.22
C ALA A 155 5.88 13.21 11.59
N GLU A 156 6.92 13.66 12.29
CA GLU A 156 8.31 13.51 11.83
C GLU A 156 8.81 12.07 11.91
N TYR A 157 8.24 11.25 12.81
CA TYR A 157 8.76 9.92 13.16
C TYR A 157 7.77 8.78 12.87
N LEU A 158 6.46 9.04 12.95
CA LEU A 158 5.42 8.02 12.87
C LEU A 158 4.44 8.31 11.72
N HIS A 159 3.96 7.24 11.10
CA HIS A 159 2.85 7.32 10.13
C HIS A 159 1.53 7.14 10.85
N PHE A 160 0.70 8.16 10.85
CA PHE A 160 -0.62 8.15 11.48
C PHE A 160 -1.57 9.14 10.80
N HIS A 161 -2.86 8.98 11.08
CA HIS A 161 -3.85 10.04 10.91
C HIS A 161 -4.64 10.23 12.21
N THR A 162 -5.23 11.40 12.37
CA THR A 162 -6.13 11.66 13.50
C THR A 162 -7.49 11.06 13.20
N ALA A 163 -7.99 10.23 14.10
CA ALA A 163 -9.29 9.60 13.94
C ALA A 163 -10.41 10.65 13.93
N GLU A 164 -11.22 10.63 12.89
CA GLU A 164 -12.38 11.49 12.75
C GLU A 164 -13.61 10.91 13.47
N ARG A 165 -14.67 11.72 13.60
CA ARG A 165 -15.89 11.38 14.33
C ARG A 165 -16.46 9.99 13.94
N HIS A 166 -16.48 9.68 12.64
CA HIS A 166 -16.95 8.37 12.17
C HIS A 166 -16.11 7.25 12.75
N GLU A 167 -14.82 7.34 12.60
CA GLU A 167 -13.89 6.33 13.10
C GLU A 167 -13.97 6.17 14.62
N LEU A 168 -14.11 7.29 15.34
CA LEU A 168 -14.28 7.28 16.80
C LEU A 168 -15.57 6.54 17.21
N ILE A 169 -16.67 6.76 16.51
CA ILE A 169 -17.95 6.09 16.78
C ILE A 169 -17.83 4.59 16.48
N VAL A 170 -17.27 4.20 15.35
CA VAL A 170 -17.03 2.78 15.00
C VAL A 170 -16.13 2.13 16.04
N MET A 171 -15.04 2.77 16.43
CA MET A 171 -14.13 2.29 17.47
C MET A 171 -14.88 2.06 18.80
N LEU A 172 -15.70 3.02 19.21
CA LEU A 172 -16.50 2.90 20.46
C LEU A 172 -17.51 1.75 20.38
N ARG A 173 -18.25 1.61 19.27
CA ARG A 173 -19.18 0.50 19.06
C ARG A 173 -18.48 -0.85 19.11
N ASN A 174 -17.39 -0.99 18.37
CA ASN A 174 -16.61 -2.23 18.34
C ASN A 174 -16.07 -2.59 19.73
N HIS A 175 -15.60 -1.62 20.51
CA HIS A 175 -15.10 -1.87 21.85
C HIS A 175 -16.21 -2.09 22.86
N LEU A 176 -17.20 -1.18 22.92
CA LEU A 176 -18.23 -1.21 23.96
C LEU A 176 -19.28 -2.31 23.72
N LEU A 177 -19.73 -2.49 22.49
CA LEU A 177 -20.82 -3.39 22.14
C LEU A 177 -20.36 -4.69 21.50
N ARG A 178 -19.10 -4.78 21.06
CA ARG A 178 -18.62 -5.84 20.16
C ARG A 178 -19.51 -5.97 18.92
N ASP A 179 -20.11 -4.86 18.53
CA ASP A 179 -20.89 -4.74 17.32
C ASP A 179 -19.96 -4.30 16.18
N PHE A 180 -19.73 -5.23 15.29
CA PHE A 180 -18.89 -5.06 14.12
C PHE A 180 -19.72 -4.82 12.85
N SER A 181 -21.00 -4.54 12.94
CA SER A 181 -21.83 -4.20 11.78
C SER A 181 -21.40 -2.86 11.17
N THR A 182 -21.31 -2.76 9.86
CA THR A 182 -21.14 -1.47 9.19
C THR A 182 -22.49 -0.77 9.18
N MET A 183 -22.50 0.45 9.68
CA MET A 183 -23.62 1.34 9.54
C MET A 183 -23.12 2.55 8.78
N ALA A 184 -23.76 2.88 7.66
CA ALA A 184 -23.39 4.07 6.92
C ALA A 184 -23.63 5.29 7.83
N LEU A 185 -22.65 6.17 7.92
CA LEU A 185 -22.72 7.36 8.77
C LEU A 185 -23.89 8.27 8.35
N ALA A 186 -24.16 8.29 7.03
CA ALA A 186 -25.28 9.04 6.47
C ALA A 186 -26.63 8.55 7.04
N GLU A 187 -26.82 7.24 7.15
CA GLU A 187 -28.04 6.67 7.73
C GLU A 187 -28.19 7.03 9.21
N TRP A 188 -27.07 7.02 9.96
CA TRP A 188 -27.08 7.37 11.37
C TRP A 188 -27.34 8.85 11.60
N ASP A 189 -26.72 9.73 10.83
CA ASP A 189 -26.96 11.16 10.91
C ASP A 189 -28.38 11.55 10.42
N GLU A 190 -28.95 10.83 9.45
CA GLU A 190 -30.35 10.97 9.05
C GLU A 190 -31.32 10.51 10.15
N GLU A 191 -31.06 9.40 10.80
CA GLU A 191 -31.87 8.89 11.91
C GLU A 191 -31.89 9.88 13.09
N ILE A 192 -30.71 10.45 13.42
CA ILE A 192 -30.60 11.50 14.45
C ILE A 192 -31.36 12.76 14.01
N LYS A 193 -31.27 13.17 12.75
CA LYS A 193 -31.99 14.31 12.21
C LYS A 193 -33.51 14.11 12.26
N LEU A 194 -33.98 12.92 11.89
CA LEU A 194 -35.38 12.58 11.97
C LEU A 194 -35.90 12.63 13.41
N LYS A 195 -35.15 12.10 14.38
CA LYS A 195 -35.49 12.18 15.81
C LYS A 195 -35.51 13.64 16.30
N TYR A 196 -34.57 14.47 15.87
CA TYR A 196 -34.57 15.91 16.18
C TYR A 196 -35.84 16.58 15.67
N GLU A 197 -36.27 16.33 14.45
CA GLU A 197 -37.49 16.87 13.86
C GLU A 197 -38.73 16.41 14.62
N GLN A 198 -38.81 15.13 15.00
CA GLN A 198 -39.89 14.55 15.78
C GLN A 198 -39.97 15.18 17.19
N GLU A 199 -38.85 15.31 17.89
CA GLU A 199 -38.79 15.92 19.23
C GLU A 199 -39.11 17.42 19.17
N THR A 200 -38.62 18.13 18.16
CA THR A 200 -38.91 19.54 17.96
C THR A 200 -40.41 19.77 17.69
N ALA A 201 -41.03 18.90 16.88
CA ALA A 201 -42.46 18.93 16.64
C ALA A 201 -43.29 18.60 17.90
N ALA A 202 -42.87 17.60 18.68
CA ALA A 202 -43.49 17.25 19.96
C ALA A 202 -43.38 18.39 20.99
N PHE A 203 -42.20 19.05 21.08
CA PHE A 203 -41.99 20.23 21.91
C PHE A 203 -42.91 21.39 21.50
N ALA A 204 -43.03 21.65 20.20
CA ALA A 204 -43.91 22.67 19.66
C ALA A 204 -45.38 22.38 19.97
N ALA A 205 -45.81 21.12 19.93
CA ALA A 205 -47.15 20.69 20.29
C ALA A 205 -47.44 20.86 21.81
N LEU A 206 -46.46 20.55 22.65
CA LEU A 206 -46.53 20.74 24.10
C LEU A 206 -46.55 22.22 24.51
N ARG A 207 -45.81 23.09 23.82
CA ARG A 207 -45.80 24.53 23.98
C ARG A 207 -47.18 25.13 23.76
N ARG A 208 -47.89 24.72 22.72
CA ARG A 208 -49.26 25.18 22.44
C ARG A 208 -50.26 24.79 23.55
N ARG A 209 -49.95 23.74 24.33
CA ARG A 209 -50.82 23.27 25.43
C ARG A 209 -50.53 23.90 26.79
N LYS A 210 -49.29 24.35 27.09
CA LYS A 210 -48.88 24.67 28.49
C LYS A 210 -48.38 26.11 28.73
N GLN A 211 -48.29 27.02 27.74
CA GLN A 211 -47.82 28.38 27.91
C GLN A 211 -46.53 28.60 28.75
N LYS A 212 -45.68 27.59 28.89
CA LYS A 212 -44.39 27.70 29.60
C LYS A 212 -43.22 27.90 28.63
N HIS A 213 -42.33 28.88 28.96
CA HIS A 213 -41.07 29.13 28.28
C HIS A 213 -40.01 28.06 28.67
N GLU A 214 -40.02 26.90 28.04
CA GLU A 214 -38.90 25.97 28.08
C GLU A 214 -38.04 26.18 26.85
N PRO A 215 -36.69 26.16 26.95
CA PRO A 215 -35.83 26.32 25.80
C PRO A 215 -36.06 25.20 24.79
N THR A 216 -36.03 25.53 23.49
CA THR A 216 -36.10 24.55 22.41
C THR A 216 -34.84 23.68 22.43
N PRO A 217 -34.92 22.35 22.35
CA PRO A 217 -33.72 21.52 22.29
C PRO A 217 -32.83 21.92 21.13
N VAL A 218 -31.53 22.01 21.40
CA VAL A 218 -30.54 22.29 20.37
C VAL A 218 -30.17 20.96 19.67
N PHE A 219 -30.04 20.97 18.36
CA PHE A 219 -29.69 19.77 17.58
C PHE A 219 -28.45 19.05 18.13
N GLU A 220 -27.41 19.77 18.52
CA GLU A 220 -26.19 19.24 19.12
C GLU A 220 -26.44 18.44 20.41
N GLU A 221 -27.41 18.87 21.23
CA GLU A 221 -27.73 18.19 22.48
C GLU A 221 -28.48 16.88 22.22
N ILE A 222 -29.43 16.88 21.28
CA ILE A 222 -30.15 15.67 20.87
C ILE A 222 -29.18 14.68 20.21
N ARG A 223 -28.33 15.14 19.30
CA ARG A 223 -27.28 14.35 18.68
C ARG A 223 -26.39 13.66 19.72
N ARG A 224 -25.94 14.40 20.72
CA ARG A 224 -25.14 13.85 21.81
C ARG A 224 -25.88 12.73 22.57
N ILE A 225 -27.12 12.99 22.95
CA ILE A 225 -27.93 12.02 23.70
C ILE A 225 -28.16 10.73 22.92
N GLU A 226 -28.53 10.85 21.65
CA GLU A 226 -28.77 9.69 20.79
C GLU A 226 -27.47 8.92 20.50
N THR A 227 -26.36 9.63 20.26
CA THR A 227 -25.04 9.01 20.15
C THR A 227 -24.70 8.18 21.40
N LEU A 228 -24.93 8.72 22.59
CA LEU A 228 -24.69 8.03 23.84
C LEU A 228 -25.60 6.81 24.00
N ARG A 229 -26.90 6.95 23.69
CA ARG A 229 -27.86 5.83 23.76
C ARG A 229 -27.47 4.64 22.91
N GLN A 230 -26.95 4.89 21.71
CA GLN A 230 -26.56 3.83 20.79
C GLN A 230 -25.20 3.20 21.13
N LEU A 231 -24.32 3.92 21.82
CA LEU A 231 -22.99 3.45 22.18
C LEU A 231 -22.92 2.65 23.47
N PHE A 232 -23.92 2.79 24.37
CA PHE A 232 -23.85 2.14 25.67
C PHE A 232 -24.62 0.82 25.73
N PRO A 233 -23.99 -0.22 26.32
CA PRO A 233 -24.67 -1.47 26.58
C PRO A 233 -25.80 -1.30 27.61
N GLY A 234 -26.90 -2.02 27.41
CA GLY A 234 -28.07 -1.91 28.24
C GLY A 234 -27.83 -2.31 29.70
N THR A 235 -27.04 -3.36 29.97
CA THR A 235 -26.73 -3.84 31.33
C THR A 235 -25.29 -4.31 31.43
N ILE A 236 -24.63 -3.95 32.54
CA ILE A 236 -23.32 -4.45 32.93
C ILE A 236 -23.37 -4.94 34.36
N ARG A 237 -22.88 -6.16 34.57
CA ARG A 237 -22.69 -6.78 35.88
C ARG A 237 -21.21 -6.96 36.14
N PHE A 238 -20.74 -6.42 37.27
CA PHE A 238 -19.37 -6.62 37.73
C PHE A 238 -19.35 -7.78 38.74
N ASP A 239 -18.69 -8.86 38.37
CA ASP A 239 -18.36 -9.98 39.21
C ASP A 239 -16.95 -9.80 39.82
N THR A 240 -16.58 -10.60 40.81
CA THR A 240 -15.24 -10.56 41.43
C THR A 240 -14.13 -10.94 40.45
N ARG A 241 -14.42 -11.72 39.42
CA ARG A 241 -13.42 -12.29 38.48
C ARG A 241 -13.58 -11.85 37.05
N TYR A 242 -14.71 -11.32 36.65
CA TYR A 242 -15.02 -10.91 35.30
C TYR A 242 -16.14 -9.86 35.26
N THR A 243 -16.33 -9.24 34.14
CA THR A 243 -17.45 -8.35 33.87
C THR A 243 -18.37 -9.01 32.85
N GLN A 244 -19.68 -9.03 33.11
CA GLN A 244 -20.69 -9.54 32.18
C GLN A 244 -21.49 -8.37 31.61
N GLN A 245 -21.60 -8.32 30.31
CA GLN A 245 -22.36 -7.31 29.58
C GLN A 245 -23.47 -8.00 28.78
N GLY A 246 -24.72 -7.73 29.15
CA GLY A 246 -25.86 -8.49 28.63
C GLY A 246 -25.74 -9.98 28.95
N ASP A 247 -26.26 -10.84 28.07
CA ASP A 247 -26.30 -12.30 28.32
C ASP A 247 -25.11 -13.05 27.65
N ARG A 248 -24.40 -12.43 26.73
CA ARG A 248 -23.46 -13.13 25.83
C ARG A 248 -22.05 -12.55 25.76
N LEU A 249 -21.73 -11.50 26.48
CA LEU A 249 -20.40 -10.92 26.45
C LEU A 249 -19.76 -10.90 27.81
N PHE A 250 -18.69 -11.66 27.94
CA PHE A 250 -17.89 -11.76 29.15
C PHE A 250 -16.53 -11.10 28.89
N ARG A 251 -16.06 -10.31 29.87
CA ARG A 251 -14.80 -9.59 29.80
C ARG A 251 -13.99 -9.84 31.07
N LYS A 252 -12.69 -10.01 30.89
CA LYS A 252 -11.76 -10.05 32.03
C LYS A 252 -10.52 -9.24 31.68
N THR A 253 -10.18 -8.33 32.59
CA THR A 253 -8.93 -7.57 32.49
C THR A 253 -7.89 -8.19 33.39
N ILE A 254 -6.68 -8.30 32.90
CA ILE A 254 -5.47 -8.67 33.63
C ILE A 254 -4.48 -7.50 33.60
N ALA A 255 -3.68 -7.33 34.66
CA ALA A 255 -2.64 -6.33 34.75
C ALA A 255 -1.25 -6.98 34.75
N VAL A 256 -0.28 -6.34 34.13
CA VAL A 256 1.13 -6.71 34.30
C VAL A 256 1.65 -6.03 35.54
N ARG A 257 2.08 -6.86 36.54
CA ARG A 257 2.62 -6.35 37.80
C ARG A 257 4.14 -6.42 37.91
N GLY A 258 4.78 -7.27 37.10
CA GLY A 258 6.25 -7.48 37.13
C GLY A 258 6.80 -7.59 35.74
N TYR A 259 8.01 -7.12 35.56
CA TYR A 259 8.72 -7.07 34.28
C TYR A 259 9.99 -7.90 34.38
N PRO A 260 10.49 -8.51 33.29
CA PRO A 260 11.77 -9.20 33.28
C PRO A 260 12.92 -8.22 33.51
N ALA A 261 14.03 -8.68 34.06
CA ALA A 261 15.21 -7.85 34.29
C ALA A 261 15.82 -7.32 32.98
N GLU A 262 15.77 -8.12 31.92
CA GLU A 262 16.15 -7.74 30.56
C GLU A 262 15.04 -8.12 29.60
N LEU A 263 14.68 -7.20 28.69
CA LEU A 263 13.82 -7.49 27.57
C LEU A 263 14.64 -8.18 26.47
N ILE A 264 14.62 -9.51 26.47
CA ILE A 264 15.37 -10.34 25.52
C ILE A 264 14.69 -10.32 24.15
N THR A 265 13.38 -10.13 24.09
CA THR A 265 12.60 -10.09 22.83
C THR A 265 11.59 -8.94 22.82
N ASP A 266 11.50 -8.29 21.68
CA ASP A 266 10.57 -7.19 21.40
C ASP A 266 9.15 -7.65 20.96
N SER A 267 8.89 -8.97 20.98
CA SER A 267 7.69 -9.55 20.34
C SER A 267 6.49 -9.77 21.22
N VAL A 268 6.65 -9.76 22.55
CA VAL A 268 5.60 -10.23 23.48
C VAL A 268 4.36 -9.35 23.47
N LEU A 269 4.51 -8.03 23.66
CA LEU A 269 3.36 -7.13 23.60
C LEU A 269 2.80 -7.01 22.18
N ARG A 270 3.63 -7.21 21.17
CA ARG A 270 3.19 -7.24 19.76
C ARG A 270 2.28 -8.45 19.49
N SER A 271 2.65 -9.63 19.96
CA SER A 271 1.81 -10.83 19.82
C SER A 271 0.45 -10.66 20.49
N ILE A 272 0.39 -10.00 21.65
CA ILE A 272 -0.85 -9.68 22.35
C ILE A 272 -1.60 -8.56 21.63
N GLY A 273 -0.90 -7.51 21.20
CA GLY A 273 -1.45 -6.39 20.41
C GLY A 273 -2.10 -6.84 19.11
N SER A 274 -1.62 -7.93 18.50
CA SER A 274 -2.17 -8.53 17.27
C SER A 274 -3.23 -9.62 17.53
N MET A 275 -3.43 -10.05 18.78
CA MET A 275 -4.36 -11.13 19.10
C MET A 275 -5.82 -10.66 19.05
N ALA A 276 -6.62 -11.23 18.15
CA ALA A 276 -8.06 -10.96 18.08
C ALA A 276 -8.79 -11.34 19.36
N GLY A 277 -9.87 -10.65 19.69
CA GLY A 277 -10.62 -10.88 20.93
C GLY A 277 -9.96 -10.29 22.17
N THR A 278 -8.94 -9.44 22.01
CA THR A 278 -8.27 -8.75 23.10
C THR A 278 -8.28 -7.25 22.93
N THR A 279 -8.14 -6.50 24.01
CA THR A 279 -7.81 -5.08 23.99
C THR A 279 -6.55 -4.88 24.84
N LEU A 280 -5.49 -4.37 24.24
CA LEU A 280 -4.26 -4.00 24.95
C LEU A 280 -4.26 -2.51 25.20
N ARG A 281 -4.01 -2.12 26.46
CA ARG A 281 -3.84 -0.73 26.86
C ARG A 281 -2.56 -0.55 27.65
N VAL A 282 -1.74 0.44 27.24
CA VAL A 282 -0.54 0.82 27.98
C VAL A 282 -0.67 2.30 28.33
N TYR A 283 -0.90 2.58 29.61
CA TYR A 283 -0.94 3.95 30.14
C TYR A 283 0.47 4.46 30.38
N LEU A 284 0.73 5.69 30.01
CA LEU A 284 2.01 6.36 30.15
C LEU A 284 1.80 7.77 30.70
N THR A 285 2.06 7.95 31.99
CA THR A 285 2.01 9.26 32.65
C THR A 285 3.43 9.78 32.84
N PRO A 286 3.81 10.92 32.26
CA PRO A 286 5.16 11.44 32.36
C PRO A 286 5.51 11.80 33.80
N ILE A 287 6.72 11.46 34.23
CA ILE A 287 7.27 11.82 35.54
C ILE A 287 8.04 13.14 35.36
N ALA A 288 7.81 14.12 36.23
CA ALA A 288 8.56 15.37 36.22
C ALA A 288 10.07 15.10 36.38
N ILE A 289 10.90 15.82 35.65
CA ILE A 289 12.38 15.62 35.65
C ILE A 289 12.94 15.69 37.08
N SER A 290 12.48 16.67 37.87
CA SER A 290 12.90 16.80 39.29
C SER A 290 12.58 15.59 40.16
N ASP A 291 11.44 14.96 39.90
CA ASP A 291 10.98 13.78 40.67
C ASP A 291 11.70 12.52 40.16
N THR A 292 11.97 12.45 38.86
CA THR A 292 12.75 11.36 38.23
C THR A 292 14.15 11.31 38.82
N VAL A 293 14.85 12.44 38.90
CA VAL A 293 16.21 12.52 39.47
C VAL A 293 16.19 12.02 40.91
N ARG A 294 15.28 12.48 41.74
CA ARG A 294 15.16 12.02 43.14
C ARG A 294 14.84 10.53 43.26
N LEU A 295 13.99 10.01 42.37
CA LEU A 295 13.63 8.58 42.34
C LEU A 295 14.85 7.73 42.00
N LEU A 296 15.58 8.09 40.95
CA LEU A 296 16.75 7.37 40.49
C LEU A 296 17.87 7.42 41.51
N GLU A 297 18.13 8.56 42.13
CA GLU A 297 19.14 8.70 43.23
C GLU A 297 18.82 7.74 44.38
N ARG A 298 17.57 7.64 44.81
CA ARG A 298 17.13 6.70 45.85
C ARG A 298 17.34 5.24 45.42
N GLN A 299 17.00 4.93 44.14
CA GLN A 299 17.18 3.58 43.62
C GLN A 299 18.65 3.19 43.50
N ILE A 300 19.53 4.07 43.05
CA ILE A 300 20.98 3.87 42.98
C ILE A 300 21.50 3.50 44.38
N ASN A 301 21.17 4.31 45.37
CA ASN A 301 21.63 4.08 46.76
C ASN A 301 21.11 2.77 47.34
N HIS A 302 19.85 2.45 47.05
CA HIS A 302 19.20 1.19 47.50
C HIS A 302 19.86 -0.04 46.83
N LYS A 303 20.07 -0.01 45.50
CA LYS A 303 20.72 -1.12 44.78
C LYS A 303 22.18 -1.30 45.15
N LEU A 304 22.89 -0.21 45.37
CA LEU A 304 24.25 -0.25 45.91
C LEU A 304 24.31 -0.92 47.28
N SER A 305 23.36 -0.59 48.16
CA SER A 305 23.21 -1.24 49.47
C SER A 305 22.90 -2.73 49.35
N GLN A 306 21.96 -3.09 48.47
CA GLN A 306 21.65 -4.49 48.20
C GLN A 306 22.82 -5.29 47.69
N ALA A 307 23.59 -4.76 46.72
CA ALA A 307 24.81 -5.41 46.21
C ALA A 307 25.84 -5.65 47.33
N LYS A 308 26.01 -4.68 48.24
CA LYS A 308 26.94 -4.80 49.39
C LYS A 308 26.47 -5.79 50.45
N SER A 309 25.17 -5.98 50.59
CA SER A 309 24.56 -6.87 51.60
C SER A 309 24.15 -8.23 51.05
N ALA A 310 24.36 -8.51 49.78
CA ALA A 310 24.02 -9.76 49.15
C ALA A 310 24.78 -10.95 49.77
N ARG A 311 24.04 -12.00 50.12
CA ARG A 311 24.58 -13.21 50.77
C ARG A 311 25.02 -14.28 49.74
N SER A 312 24.49 -14.22 48.52
CA SER A 312 24.88 -15.12 47.44
C SER A 312 25.57 -14.39 46.29
N ALA A 313 26.36 -15.09 45.52
CA ALA A 313 27.04 -14.52 44.34
C ALA A 313 26.01 -14.12 43.28
N ASP A 314 24.92 -14.88 43.11
CA ASP A 314 23.85 -14.62 42.17
C ASP A 314 23.10 -13.33 42.52
N ASP A 315 22.71 -13.14 43.79
CA ASP A 315 22.05 -11.92 44.25
C ASP A 315 22.95 -10.68 44.07
N ARG A 316 24.28 -10.85 44.24
CA ARG A 316 25.25 -9.76 44.02
C ARG A 316 25.30 -9.34 42.56
N VAL A 317 25.43 -10.33 41.64
CA VAL A 317 25.48 -10.07 40.20
C VAL A 317 24.19 -9.41 39.72
N ARG A 318 23.04 -9.91 40.19
CA ARG A 318 21.74 -9.27 39.86
C ARG A 318 21.67 -7.83 40.35
N ALA A 319 22.04 -7.55 41.59
CA ALA A 319 22.03 -6.20 42.15
C ALA A 319 23.01 -5.26 41.41
N GLU A 320 24.17 -5.78 40.97
CA GLU A 320 25.14 -5.00 40.19
C GLU A 320 24.61 -4.67 38.76
N VAL A 321 23.96 -5.64 38.09
CA VAL A 321 23.31 -5.40 36.79
C VAL A 321 22.21 -4.35 36.92
N GLU A 322 21.33 -4.52 37.91
CA GLU A 322 20.25 -3.57 38.16
C GLU A 322 20.79 -2.17 38.54
N HIS A 323 21.88 -2.09 39.35
CA HIS A 323 22.54 -0.83 39.67
C HIS A 323 23.02 -0.11 38.40
N ARG A 324 23.67 -0.84 37.49
CA ARG A 324 24.20 -0.28 36.24
C ARG A 324 23.07 0.26 35.36
N GLN A 325 21.96 -0.46 35.26
CA GLN A 325 20.78 -0.02 34.51
C GLN A 325 20.20 1.28 35.07
N VAL A 326 20.07 1.38 36.41
CA VAL A 326 19.56 2.60 37.06
C VAL A 326 20.54 3.77 36.87
N GLU A 327 21.84 3.50 36.91
CA GLU A 327 22.90 4.51 36.69
C GLU A 327 22.86 5.03 35.24
N GLU A 328 22.66 4.15 34.24
CA GLU A 328 22.50 4.55 32.84
C GLU A 328 21.23 5.41 32.66
N ALA A 329 20.10 5.01 33.28
CA ALA A 329 18.88 5.81 33.27
C ALA A 329 19.06 7.19 33.91
N TYR A 330 19.79 7.26 35.01
CA TYR A 330 20.11 8.52 35.69
C TYR A 330 20.96 9.43 34.82
N ARG A 331 21.99 8.88 34.17
CA ARG A 331 22.85 9.62 33.24
C ARG A 331 22.07 10.17 32.05
N GLY A 332 21.24 9.32 31.39
CA GLY A 332 20.37 9.74 30.32
C GLY A 332 19.38 10.84 30.71
N GLN A 333 18.92 10.82 31.97
CA GLN A 333 18.06 11.88 32.49
C GLN A 333 18.80 13.20 32.72
N LEU A 334 20.04 13.16 33.21
CA LEU A 334 20.90 14.36 33.38
C LEU A 334 21.25 15.00 32.04
N GLU A 335 21.47 14.19 31.02
CA GLU A 335 21.76 14.61 29.65
C GLU A 335 20.52 15.02 28.89
N GLN A 336 19.31 14.92 29.47
CA GLN A 336 18.01 15.17 28.88
C GLN A 336 17.74 14.34 27.62
N THR A 337 18.38 13.18 27.50
CA THR A 337 18.28 12.28 26.35
C THR A 337 17.23 11.19 26.54
N ALA A 338 16.62 11.08 27.73
CA ALA A 338 15.60 10.09 28.04
C ALA A 338 14.60 10.65 29.05
N ARG A 339 13.34 10.22 28.97
CA ARG A 339 12.29 10.51 29.95
C ARG A 339 11.87 9.25 30.69
N MET A 340 11.21 9.43 31.82
CA MET A 340 10.58 8.35 32.57
C MET A 340 9.07 8.54 32.65
N TYR A 341 8.36 7.43 32.61
CA TYR A 341 6.92 7.38 32.74
C TYR A 341 6.50 6.41 33.82
N PHE A 342 5.39 6.72 34.50
CA PHE A 342 4.59 5.72 35.18
C PHE A 342 3.84 4.95 34.10
N ALA A 343 4.14 3.67 33.95
CA ALA A 343 3.55 2.80 32.94
C ALA A 343 2.67 1.73 33.60
N THR A 344 1.47 1.52 33.06
CA THR A 344 0.57 0.43 33.45
C THR A 344 0.15 -0.31 32.18
N ILE A 345 0.37 -1.62 32.14
CA ILE A 345 -0.03 -2.49 31.03
C ILE A 345 -1.24 -3.31 31.44
N LEU A 346 -2.33 -3.16 30.73
CA LEU A 346 -3.59 -3.86 30.91
C LEU A 346 -3.96 -4.61 29.63
N VAL A 347 -4.48 -5.84 29.81
CA VAL A 347 -5.04 -6.62 28.70
C VAL A 347 -6.45 -7.07 29.07
N GLU A 348 -7.43 -6.64 28.31
CA GLU A 348 -8.82 -7.09 28.43
C GLU A 348 -9.06 -8.18 27.39
N VAL A 349 -9.68 -9.28 27.82
CA VAL A 349 -10.04 -10.43 27.00
C VAL A 349 -11.54 -10.52 26.88
N HIS A 350 -12.06 -10.82 25.70
CA HIS A 350 -13.48 -10.91 25.40
C HIS A 350 -13.86 -12.33 24.96
N ALA A 351 -15.00 -12.82 25.46
CA ALA A 351 -15.53 -14.15 25.13
C ALA A 351 -17.06 -14.20 25.20
N ALA A 352 -17.64 -15.19 24.54
CA ALA A 352 -19.08 -15.43 24.54
C ALA A 352 -19.53 -16.30 25.75
N SER A 353 -18.61 -16.97 26.43
CA SER A 353 -18.85 -17.77 27.64
C SER A 353 -17.74 -17.61 28.68
N VAL A 354 -17.99 -18.04 29.91
CA VAL A 354 -17.00 -18.00 31.00
C VAL A 354 -15.88 -19.03 30.76
N GLU A 355 -16.21 -20.19 30.19
CA GLU A 355 -15.24 -21.22 29.83
C GLU A 355 -14.26 -20.71 28.77
N GLU A 356 -14.79 -20.18 27.68
CA GLU A 356 -14.00 -19.57 26.61
C GLU A 356 -13.13 -18.41 27.13
N LEU A 357 -13.70 -17.59 28.03
CA LEU A 357 -12.98 -16.49 28.64
C LEU A 357 -11.76 -16.98 29.42
N ARG A 358 -11.90 -18.08 30.17
CA ARG A 358 -10.80 -18.66 30.95
C ARG A 358 -9.69 -19.14 30.01
N ASP A 359 -10.04 -19.87 28.92
CA ASP A 359 -9.07 -20.43 27.98
C ASP A 359 -8.30 -19.32 27.25
N LYS A 360 -9.01 -18.29 26.80
CA LYS A 360 -8.41 -17.11 26.17
C LYS A 360 -7.50 -16.32 27.14
N VAL A 361 -7.87 -16.18 28.38
CA VAL A 361 -7.03 -15.52 29.42
C VAL A 361 -5.73 -16.29 29.62
N GLU A 362 -5.77 -17.62 29.68
CA GLU A 362 -4.55 -18.43 29.81
C GLU A 362 -3.69 -18.33 28.52
N ALA A 363 -4.31 -18.28 27.33
CA ALA A 363 -3.61 -18.05 26.06
C ALA A 363 -2.88 -16.69 26.01
N VAL A 364 -3.41 -15.66 26.67
CA VAL A 364 -2.76 -14.33 26.81
C VAL A 364 -1.64 -14.37 27.86
N LYS A 365 -1.86 -15.07 28.99
CA LYS A 365 -0.86 -15.15 30.07
C LYS A 365 0.37 -15.97 29.68
N ALA A 366 0.18 -17.06 28.95
CA ALA A 366 1.27 -18.00 28.63
C ALA A 366 2.48 -17.31 27.97
N PRO A 367 2.34 -16.49 26.89
CA PRO A 367 3.48 -15.79 26.29
C PRO A 367 4.06 -14.73 27.24
N LEU A 368 3.26 -14.04 28.05
CA LEU A 368 3.75 -13.09 29.06
C LEU A 368 4.65 -13.80 30.07
N MET A 369 4.19 -14.90 30.65
CA MET A 369 4.92 -15.68 31.63
C MET A 369 6.20 -16.29 31.04
N ALA A 370 6.13 -16.82 29.81
CA ALA A 370 7.30 -17.39 29.14
C ALA A 370 8.43 -16.36 28.93
N HIS A 371 8.10 -15.07 28.86
CA HIS A 371 9.07 -13.98 28.75
C HIS A 371 9.33 -13.24 30.08
N GLY A 372 8.94 -13.84 31.20
CA GLY A 372 9.25 -13.32 32.55
C GLY A 372 8.36 -12.18 33.03
N PHE A 373 7.25 -11.90 32.36
CA PHE A 373 6.26 -10.96 32.89
C PHE A 373 5.38 -11.65 33.94
N LEU A 374 5.12 -10.96 35.01
CA LEU A 374 4.18 -11.41 36.06
C LEU A 374 2.85 -10.69 35.86
N THR A 375 1.74 -11.45 35.86
CA THR A 375 0.39 -10.91 35.67
C THR A 375 -0.42 -11.03 36.95
N ASP A 376 -1.47 -10.21 37.08
CA ASP A 376 -2.49 -10.23 38.14
C ASP A 376 -3.88 -10.27 37.53
N ASP A 377 -4.78 -11.03 38.17
CA ASP A 377 -6.15 -11.27 37.70
C ASP A 377 -7.13 -10.16 38.11
N LEU A 378 -6.70 -9.17 38.87
CA LEU A 378 -7.52 -8.06 39.36
C LEU A 378 -8.79 -8.53 40.10
N LEU A 379 -8.62 -9.43 41.07
CA LEU A 379 -9.73 -9.96 41.84
C LEU A 379 -10.45 -8.83 42.60
N ALA A 380 -11.76 -8.71 42.43
CA ALA A 380 -12.63 -7.67 42.98
C ALA A 380 -12.35 -6.24 42.45
N GLU A 381 -11.46 -6.07 41.47
CA GLU A 381 -11.09 -4.79 40.84
C GLU A 381 -11.56 -4.72 39.37
N GLN A 382 -12.39 -5.67 38.92
CA GLN A 382 -12.83 -5.76 37.53
C GLN A 382 -13.64 -4.55 37.06
N ARG A 383 -14.30 -3.82 37.97
CA ARG A 383 -15.00 -2.57 37.65
C ARG A 383 -14.02 -1.45 37.32
N GLU A 384 -13.04 -1.21 38.16
CA GLU A 384 -12.01 -0.20 37.98
C GLU A 384 -11.18 -0.52 36.73
N ALA A 385 -10.88 -1.80 36.51
CA ALA A 385 -10.20 -2.29 35.33
C ALA A 385 -11.01 -2.04 34.05
N TYR A 386 -12.29 -2.41 34.02
CA TYR A 386 -13.20 -2.15 32.92
C TYR A 386 -13.26 -0.65 32.55
N LEU A 387 -13.39 0.21 33.53
CA LEU A 387 -13.42 1.66 33.32
C LEU A 387 -12.08 2.19 32.81
N SER A 388 -10.97 1.58 33.21
CA SER A 388 -9.64 1.89 32.70
C SER A 388 -9.47 1.40 31.26
N MET A 389 -10.16 0.34 30.84
CA MET A 389 -10.07 -0.18 29.45
C MET A 389 -10.91 0.61 28.44
N LEU A 390 -11.81 1.48 28.88
CA LEU A 390 -12.56 2.34 27.96
C LEU A 390 -11.60 3.18 27.11
N PRO A 391 -11.82 3.35 25.80
CA PRO A 391 -10.93 4.13 24.95
C PRO A 391 -10.60 5.52 25.48
N TYR A 392 -11.53 6.17 26.10
CA TYR A 392 -11.42 7.45 26.82
C TYR A 392 -11.23 7.30 28.34
N GLY A 393 -10.87 6.10 28.81
CA GLY A 393 -10.64 5.81 30.21
C GLY A 393 -9.36 6.43 30.76
N THR A 394 -9.26 6.45 32.09
CA THR A 394 -8.06 6.79 32.85
C THR A 394 -7.62 5.61 33.68
N ASN A 395 -6.34 5.56 34.06
CA ASN A 395 -5.86 4.51 34.96
C ASN A 395 -6.47 4.63 36.34
N LEU A 396 -7.41 3.73 36.71
CA LEU A 396 -8.05 3.67 38.02
C LEU A 396 -7.41 2.62 38.93
N ILE A 397 -6.36 1.94 38.51
CA ILE A 397 -5.60 0.92 39.23
C ILE A 397 -4.11 1.28 39.32
N PRO A 398 -3.75 2.41 39.94
CA PRO A 398 -2.39 2.93 39.97
C PRO A 398 -1.39 2.04 40.75
N MET A 399 -1.87 1.07 41.54
CA MET A 399 -1.00 0.11 42.24
C MET A 399 -0.15 -0.76 41.29
N TYR A 400 -0.56 -0.86 40.02
CA TYR A 400 0.18 -1.59 38.98
C TYR A 400 1.13 -0.71 38.18
N GLU A 401 1.24 0.57 38.49
CA GLU A 401 2.22 1.46 37.86
C GLU A 401 3.66 1.05 38.13
N ARG A 402 4.48 1.12 37.12
CA ARG A 402 5.93 0.92 37.18
C ARG A 402 6.66 2.06 36.48
N ASN A 403 7.78 2.45 37.03
CA ASN A 403 8.64 3.48 36.48
C ASN A 403 9.46 2.87 35.33
N LEU A 404 9.16 3.24 34.11
CA LEU A 404 9.86 2.76 32.92
C LEU A 404 10.50 3.91 32.14
N PRO A 405 11.77 3.78 31.72
CA PRO A 405 12.39 4.73 30.82
C PRO A 405 11.82 4.57 29.40
N THR A 406 11.81 5.64 28.64
CA THR A 406 11.32 5.68 27.25
C THR A 406 11.92 4.60 26.35
N LYS A 407 13.20 4.29 26.52
CA LYS A 407 13.88 3.19 25.83
C LYS A 407 13.20 1.84 26.07
N THR A 408 12.83 1.54 27.31
CA THR A 408 12.13 0.29 27.66
C THR A 408 10.70 0.27 27.09
N ILE A 409 9.98 1.40 27.20
CA ILE A 409 8.62 1.52 26.64
C ILE A 409 8.64 1.31 25.13
N ALA A 410 9.59 1.94 24.43
CA ALA A 410 9.77 1.79 23.01
C ALA A 410 10.16 0.35 22.59
N ALA A 411 10.97 -0.33 23.41
CA ALA A 411 11.30 -1.74 23.16
C ALA A 411 10.10 -2.70 23.32
N LEU A 412 9.08 -2.30 24.07
CA LEU A 412 7.83 -3.05 24.20
C LEU A 412 6.89 -2.90 22.97
N TYR A 413 7.26 -2.15 21.98
CA TYR A 413 6.53 -1.79 20.74
C TYR A 413 5.39 -2.78 20.39
N PRO A 414 4.11 -2.44 20.66
CA PRO A 414 3.02 -3.40 20.53
C PRO A 414 2.35 -3.40 19.15
N PHE A 415 2.81 -2.57 18.24
CA PHE A 415 2.11 -2.28 17.00
C PHE A 415 2.63 -3.13 15.85
N THR A 416 1.73 -3.67 15.04
CA THR A 416 2.04 -4.34 13.77
C THR A 416 0.80 -4.34 12.88
N ALA A 417 0.99 -4.21 11.58
CA ALA A 417 -0.09 -4.36 10.61
C ALA A 417 0.30 -5.37 9.55
N SER A 418 -0.65 -6.20 9.16
CA SER A 418 -0.49 -7.20 8.11
C SER A 418 -1.51 -7.04 6.98
N ARG A 419 -2.26 -5.93 6.96
CA ARG A 419 -3.34 -5.68 6.00
C ARG A 419 -2.93 -4.65 4.94
N LYS A 420 -3.37 -4.88 3.69
CA LYS A 420 -3.37 -3.89 2.62
C LYS A 420 -4.69 -3.98 1.87
N VAL A 421 -5.47 -2.90 1.91
CA VAL A 421 -6.77 -2.81 1.25
C VAL A 421 -6.88 -1.46 0.56
N ASP A 422 -6.54 -1.45 -0.72
CA ASP A 422 -6.65 -0.27 -1.56
C ASP A 422 -8.11 -0.08 -1.98
N ALA A 423 -8.64 1.15 -1.97
CA ALA A 423 -10.06 1.44 -2.23
C ALA A 423 -10.53 0.90 -3.59
N ASN A 424 -9.72 1.09 -4.63
CA ASN A 424 -10.00 0.59 -5.99
C ASN A 424 -9.22 -0.69 -6.31
N GLY A 425 -8.77 -1.42 -5.28
CA GLY A 425 -7.90 -2.57 -5.44
C GLY A 425 -8.58 -3.81 -6.01
N VAL A 426 -7.77 -4.68 -6.62
CA VAL A 426 -8.19 -6.03 -7.01
C VAL A 426 -7.82 -7.02 -5.89
N PRO A 427 -8.68 -7.98 -5.54
CA PRO A 427 -8.40 -8.94 -4.47
C PRO A 427 -7.41 -10.00 -4.96
N LEU A 428 -6.18 -9.95 -4.46
CA LEU A 428 -5.14 -10.92 -4.81
C LEU A 428 -5.19 -12.19 -3.97
N GLY A 429 -5.67 -12.11 -2.73
CA GLY A 429 -5.70 -13.24 -1.81
C GLY A 429 -5.75 -12.76 -0.36
N THR A 430 -5.08 -13.47 0.54
CA THR A 430 -5.01 -13.15 1.97
C THR A 430 -3.56 -13.04 2.45
N THR A 431 -3.35 -12.32 3.52
CA THR A 431 -2.07 -12.34 4.23
C THR A 431 -1.95 -13.58 5.11
N SER A 432 -0.76 -13.88 5.64
CA SER A 432 -0.56 -14.96 6.62
C SER A 432 -1.43 -14.84 7.88
N ALA A 433 -1.90 -13.63 8.18
CA ALA A 433 -2.84 -13.37 9.27
C ALA A 433 -4.32 -13.58 8.88
N GLY A 434 -4.62 -14.02 7.65
CA GLY A 434 -5.97 -14.25 7.15
C GLY A 434 -6.69 -12.99 6.65
N SER A 435 -6.06 -11.81 6.73
CA SER A 435 -6.67 -10.55 6.26
C SER A 435 -6.69 -10.50 4.73
N PRO A 436 -7.79 -10.05 4.09
CA PRO A 436 -7.83 -9.91 2.64
C PRO A 436 -6.83 -8.84 2.16
N LEU A 437 -6.23 -9.08 0.99
CA LEU A 437 -5.30 -8.15 0.35
C LEU A 437 -5.88 -7.64 -0.96
N PHE A 438 -6.15 -6.34 -1.02
CA PHE A 438 -6.59 -5.63 -2.21
C PHE A 438 -5.46 -4.76 -2.75
N PHE A 439 -5.19 -4.89 -4.04
CA PHE A 439 -4.07 -4.27 -4.71
C PHE A 439 -4.54 -3.35 -5.84
N ASP A 440 -4.23 -2.06 -5.75
CA ASP A 440 -4.43 -1.12 -6.84
C ASP A 440 -3.08 -0.70 -7.45
N ILE A 441 -2.83 -1.17 -8.68
CA ILE A 441 -1.60 -0.87 -9.42
C ILE A 441 -1.46 0.62 -9.75
N PHE A 442 -2.55 1.37 -9.77
CA PHE A 442 -2.56 2.80 -10.09
C PHE A 442 -2.63 3.70 -8.85
N GLN A 443 -2.76 3.14 -7.64
CA GLN A 443 -2.72 3.93 -6.43
C GLN A 443 -1.35 4.58 -6.25
N ARG A 444 -1.36 5.87 -5.86
CA ARG A 444 -0.16 6.66 -5.59
C ARG A 444 -0.30 7.32 -4.22
N ASP A 445 0.78 7.29 -3.48
CA ASP A 445 0.92 7.97 -2.20
C ASP A 445 2.35 8.48 -2.01
N MET A 446 2.71 8.88 -0.81
CA MET A 446 4.05 9.37 -0.49
C MET A 446 5.13 8.29 -0.60
N GLU A 447 4.79 7.01 -0.39
CA GLU A 447 5.71 5.88 -0.44
C GLU A 447 5.67 5.16 -1.79
N VAL A 448 4.50 5.10 -2.43
CA VAL A 448 4.27 4.39 -3.70
C VAL A 448 4.12 5.40 -4.83
N THR A 449 5.20 5.64 -5.55
CA THR A 449 5.26 6.72 -6.56
C THR A 449 4.85 6.28 -7.96
N ASN A 450 4.81 4.99 -8.26
CA ASN A 450 4.43 4.42 -9.56
C ASN A 450 3.86 3.00 -9.40
N GLY A 451 3.22 2.49 -10.47
CA GLY A 451 2.61 1.15 -10.50
C GLY A 451 3.51 0.06 -11.07
N ASN A 452 4.78 0.34 -11.36
CA ASN A 452 5.65 -0.68 -11.92
C ASN A 452 5.78 -1.86 -10.96
N THR A 453 5.60 -3.05 -11.51
CA THR A 453 5.49 -4.29 -10.76
C THR A 453 6.52 -5.30 -11.25
N PHE A 454 7.17 -5.97 -10.33
CA PHE A 454 8.11 -7.04 -10.59
C PHE A 454 7.67 -8.34 -9.90
N ILE A 455 7.64 -9.43 -10.66
CA ILE A 455 7.24 -10.76 -10.17
C ILE A 455 8.39 -11.72 -10.41
N SER A 456 8.85 -12.43 -9.39
CA SER A 456 9.91 -13.43 -9.54
C SER A 456 9.69 -14.70 -8.72
N GLY A 457 10.32 -15.77 -9.13
CA GLY A 457 10.33 -17.04 -8.42
C GLY A 457 10.52 -18.23 -9.34
N SER A 458 10.85 -19.39 -8.80
CA SER A 458 11.04 -20.64 -9.57
C SER A 458 9.78 -21.07 -10.33
N PRO A 459 9.91 -21.94 -11.32
CA PRO A 459 8.78 -22.53 -12.03
C PRO A 459 7.77 -23.20 -11.09
N GLY A 460 6.48 -23.10 -11.42
CA GLY A 460 5.41 -23.75 -10.64
C GLY A 460 5.05 -23.11 -9.30
N GLN A 461 5.67 -22.00 -8.91
CA GLN A 461 5.36 -21.31 -7.65
C GLN A 461 4.11 -20.42 -7.72
N GLY A 462 3.62 -20.07 -8.92
CA GLY A 462 2.40 -19.27 -9.12
C GLY A 462 2.63 -17.87 -9.71
N LYS A 463 3.79 -17.59 -10.32
CA LYS A 463 4.09 -16.31 -11.00
C LYS A 463 3.11 -15.98 -12.12
N SER A 464 3.07 -16.86 -13.16
CA SER A 464 2.18 -16.64 -14.32
C SER A 464 0.70 -16.65 -13.90
N TYR A 465 0.35 -17.43 -12.85
CA TYR A 465 -0.99 -17.38 -12.26
C TYR A 465 -1.32 -15.99 -11.68
N LEU A 466 -0.43 -15.43 -10.87
CA LEU A 466 -0.61 -14.08 -10.31
C LEU A 466 -0.68 -13.02 -11.42
N LEU A 467 0.18 -13.13 -12.44
CA LEU A 467 0.18 -12.19 -13.56
C LEU A 467 -1.13 -12.28 -14.35
N LYS A 468 -1.60 -13.49 -14.69
CA LYS A 468 -2.91 -13.71 -15.35
C LYS A 468 -4.05 -13.14 -14.52
N LYS A 469 -4.02 -13.35 -13.19
CA LYS A 469 -5.01 -12.81 -12.25
C LYS A 469 -5.07 -11.28 -12.27
N ILE A 470 -3.91 -10.62 -12.18
CA ILE A 470 -3.84 -9.16 -12.25
C ILE A 470 -4.37 -8.66 -13.60
N ILE A 471 -3.95 -9.26 -14.71
CA ILE A 471 -4.42 -8.89 -16.06
C ILE A 471 -5.95 -9.03 -16.16
N ALA A 472 -6.49 -10.19 -15.80
CA ALA A 472 -7.93 -10.46 -15.91
C ALA A 472 -8.77 -9.45 -15.13
N MET A 473 -8.40 -9.19 -13.87
CA MET A 473 -9.12 -8.27 -13.00
C MET A 473 -8.98 -6.80 -13.46
N GLN A 474 -7.82 -6.41 -13.96
CA GLN A 474 -7.62 -5.05 -14.46
C GLN A 474 -8.36 -4.81 -15.79
N VAL A 475 -8.34 -5.78 -16.71
CA VAL A 475 -9.13 -5.72 -17.94
C VAL A 475 -10.62 -5.65 -17.62
N ALA A 476 -11.10 -6.43 -16.65
CA ALA A 476 -12.49 -6.40 -16.20
C ALA A 476 -12.92 -5.04 -15.60
N LYS A 477 -11.97 -4.22 -15.16
CA LYS A 477 -12.17 -2.82 -14.72
C LYS A 477 -12.03 -1.81 -15.85
N GLY A 478 -11.82 -2.25 -17.10
CA GLY A 478 -11.65 -1.38 -18.27
C GLY A 478 -10.23 -0.88 -18.50
N THR A 479 -9.23 -1.42 -17.81
CA THR A 479 -7.82 -1.06 -18.03
C THR A 479 -7.35 -1.64 -19.36
N ALA A 480 -6.68 -0.83 -20.20
CA ALA A 480 -6.03 -1.32 -21.41
C ALA A 480 -4.83 -2.21 -21.05
N CYS A 481 -4.66 -3.30 -21.77
CA CYS A 481 -3.60 -4.26 -21.48
C CYS A 481 -2.87 -4.75 -22.73
N PHE A 482 -1.56 -4.62 -22.73
CA PHE A 482 -0.66 -5.11 -23.78
C PHE A 482 0.30 -6.12 -23.15
N THR A 483 0.28 -7.37 -23.61
CA THR A 483 1.20 -8.41 -23.12
C THR A 483 2.18 -8.81 -24.20
N LEU A 484 3.46 -8.97 -23.85
CA LEU A 484 4.45 -9.71 -24.63
C LEU A 484 4.50 -11.14 -24.11
N ASP A 485 4.01 -12.07 -24.92
CA ASP A 485 3.84 -13.46 -24.61
C ASP A 485 4.94 -14.30 -25.28
N ALA A 486 5.93 -14.68 -24.49
CA ALA A 486 7.10 -15.43 -24.95
C ALA A 486 6.84 -16.92 -25.15
N GLU A 487 5.86 -17.50 -24.44
CA GLU A 487 5.60 -18.95 -24.37
C GLU A 487 4.20 -19.37 -24.82
N LYS A 488 3.38 -18.43 -25.32
CA LYS A 488 1.98 -18.62 -25.74
C LYS A 488 1.04 -18.99 -24.58
N GLU A 489 1.35 -18.56 -23.37
CA GLU A 489 0.56 -18.88 -22.19
C GLU A 489 -0.71 -18.01 -22.03
N TYR A 490 -0.80 -16.88 -22.73
CA TYR A 490 -1.87 -15.88 -22.57
C TYR A 490 -2.92 -15.91 -23.68
N VAL A 491 -2.77 -16.78 -24.69
CA VAL A 491 -3.65 -16.82 -25.88
C VAL A 491 -5.11 -17.05 -25.49
N ASP A 492 -5.39 -18.05 -24.66
CA ASP A 492 -6.75 -18.40 -24.23
C ASP A 492 -7.35 -17.33 -23.33
N LEU A 493 -6.55 -16.80 -22.39
CA LEU A 493 -6.95 -15.71 -21.51
C LEU A 493 -7.44 -14.50 -22.32
N TYR A 494 -6.65 -14.06 -23.31
CA TYR A 494 -7.00 -12.89 -24.12
C TYR A 494 -8.21 -13.15 -25.02
N ALA A 495 -8.35 -14.35 -25.55
CA ALA A 495 -9.54 -14.73 -26.34
C ALA A 495 -10.81 -14.63 -25.48
N GLN A 496 -10.78 -15.11 -24.24
CA GLN A 496 -11.92 -15.07 -23.32
C GLN A 496 -12.22 -13.66 -22.78
N LEU A 497 -11.19 -12.84 -22.62
CA LEU A 497 -11.36 -11.42 -22.24
C LEU A 497 -11.84 -10.53 -23.40
N GLY A 498 -12.11 -11.09 -24.59
CA GLY A 498 -12.49 -10.33 -25.78
C GLY A 498 -11.34 -9.51 -26.38
N GLY A 499 -10.11 -9.85 -26.01
CA GLY A 499 -8.89 -9.24 -26.54
C GLY A 499 -8.45 -9.84 -27.87
N SER A 500 -7.36 -9.31 -28.41
CA SER A 500 -6.80 -9.73 -29.70
C SER A 500 -5.43 -10.39 -29.50
N ASN A 501 -5.27 -11.58 -30.07
CA ASN A 501 -3.98 -12.25 -30.13
C ASN A 501 -3.26 -11.91 -31.44
N GLN A 502 -2.05 -11.38 -31.37
CA GLN A 502 -1.25 -10.93 -32.51
C GLN A 502 0.05 -11.73 -32.60
N ASP A 503 0.14 -12.65 -33.54
CA ASP A 503 1.36 -13.44 -33.79
C ASP A 503 2.38 -12.60 -34.59
N CYS A 504 3.41 -12.12 -33.91
CA CYS A 504 4.43 -11.22 -34.45
C CYS A 504 5.42 -11.90 -35.40
N ALA A 505 5.48 -13.25 -35.46
CA ALA A 505 6.42 -14.00 -36.27
C ALA A 505 5.78 -14.63 -37.53
N GLY A 506 4.46 -14.80 -37.52
CA GLY A 506 3.76 -15.55 -38.56
C GLY A 506 3.58 -14.83 -39.92
N GLY A 507 4.11 -13.65 -40.09
CA GLY A 507 4.00 -12.83 -41.30
C GLY A 507 2.59 -12.29 -41.59
N ARG A 508 1.59 -12.65 -40.78
CA ARG A 508 0.21 -12.16 -40.93
C ARG A 508 0.05 -10.77 -40.33
N ILE A 509 0.70 -10.53 -39.22
CA ILE A 509 0.68 -9.26 -38.50
C ILE A 509 1.95 -8.51 -38.86
N LYS A 510 1.78 -7.27 -39.23
CA LYS A 510 2.86 -6.37 -39.60
C LYS A 510 2.77 -5.09 -38.81
N ILE A 511 3.90 -4.65 -38.31
CA ILE A 511 4.10 -3.35 -37.69
C ILE A 511 5.10 -2.59 -38.57
N ASN A 512 4.60 -1.67 -39.37
CA ASN A 512 5.45 -0.89 -40.29
C ASN A 512 6.42 0.00 -39.50
N PRO A 513 7.74 -0.23 -39.58
CA PRO A 513 8.68 0.63 -38.88
C PRO A 513 8.72 2.05 -39.42
N LEU A 514 8.26 2.28 -40.68
CA LEU A 514 8.20 3.59 -41.30
C LEU A 514 6.90 4.36 -40.93
N GLU A 515 5.98 3.79 -40.17
CA GLU A 515 4.84 4.51 -39.63
C GLU A 515 5.28 5.43 -38.49
N ILE A 516 5.02 6.73 -38.64
CA ILE A 516 5.42 7.73 -37.64
C ILE A 516 4.63 7.56 -36.36
N ARG A 517 5.35 7.31 -35.28
CA ARG A 517 4.77 7.12 -33.93
C ARG A 517 5.13 8.28 -33.02
N ARG A 518 4.20 8.66 -32.20
CA ARG A 518 4.48 9.60 -31.12
C ARG A 518 5.23 8.87 -30.01
N LEU A 519 6.45 9.28 -29.76
CA LEU A 519 7.31 8.68 -28.74
C LEU A 519 7.32 9.48 -27.44
N SER A 520 6.78 10.70 -27.44
CA SER A 520 6.56 11.53 -26.27
C SER A 520 5.39 12.48 -26.50
N ASP A 521 4.68 12.84 -25.44
CA ASP A 521 3.73 13.94 -25.45
C ASP A 521 4.42 15.17 -24.86
N LEU A 522 4.81 16.09 -25.73
CA LEU A 522 5.52 17.31 -25.35
C LEU A 522 4.70 18.19 -24.42
N SER A 523 3.36 18.18 -24.51
CA SER A 523 2.51 18.94 -23.60
C SER A 523 2.65 18.48 -22.15
N ILE A 524 2.83 17.19 -21.91
CA ILE A 524 3.07 16.63 -20.56
C ILE A 524 4.51 16.88 -20.10
N GLU A 525 5.47 16.87 -21.01
CA GLU A 525 6.87 17.18 -20.68
C GLU A 525 7.05 18.68 -20.39
N GLN A 526 6.25 19.54 -21.02
CA GLN A 526 6.25 20.98 -20.84
C GLN A 526 5.68 21.42 -19.48
N GLU A 527 4.64 20.81 -18.98
CA GLU A 527 4.07 21.12 -17.66
C GLU A 527 5.07 20.89 -16.50
N ASN A 528 6.13 20.14 -16.74
CA ASN A 528 7.14 19.78 -15.74
C ASN A 528 8.51 20.46 -15.92
N ALA A 529 8.68 21.32 -16.94
CA ALA A 529 9.93 22.03 -17.18
C ALA A 529 9.87 23.46 -16.65
N ALA A 530 10.65 23.76 -15.63
CA ALA A 530 10.65 25.05 -14.92
C ALA A 530 11.29 26.25 -15.68
N ASN A 531 11.75 26.08 -16.94
CA ASN A 531 12.46 27.15 -17.70
C ASN A 531 11.93 27.23 -19.14
N TRP A 532 10.81 27.94 -19.33
CA TRP A 532 10.09 28.01 -20.62
C TRP A 532 10.05 29.41 -21.27
N ASP A 533 10.82 30.36 -20.77
CA ASP A 533 10.78 31.75 -21.30
C ASP A 533 11.42 31.95 -22.68
N GLU A 534 11.96 30.92 -23.33
CA GLU A 534 12.75 31.09 -24.58
C GLU A 534 12.14 30.45 -25.83
N LEU A 535 10.94 29.85 -25.81
CA LEU A 535 10.34 29.24 -27.02
C LEU A 535 9.04 29.95 -27.42
N ASN A 536 9.19 30.89 -28.35
CA ASN A 536 8.15 31.81 -28.79
C ASN A 536 7.02 31.21 -29.66
N ASP A 537 7.00 29.92 -30.00
CA ASP A 537 5.91 29.28 -30.71
C ASP A 537 5.72 27.82 -30.26
N PRO A 538 4.81 27.58 -29.27
CA PRO A 538 4.53 26.23 -28.75
C PRO A 538 3.92 25.29 -29.81
N ASP A 539 3.23 25.80 -30.82
CA ASP A 539 2.50 24.98 -31.79
C ASP A 539 3.37 24.50 -32.94
N ALA A 540 4.30 25.33 -33.45
CA ALA A 540 5.28 24.91 -34.43
C ALA A 540 6.19 23.78 -33.94
N PHE A 541 6.56 23.77 -32.64
CA PHE A 541 7.41 22.74 -32.05
C PHE A 541 6.67 21.42 -31.79
N LYS A 542 5.36 21.47 -31.54
CA LYS A 542 4.54 20.28 -31.29
C LYS A 542 4.44 19.30 -32.46
N HIS A 543 4.39 19.84 -33.68
CA HIS A 543 4.26 19.04 -34.92
C HIS A 543 5.61 18.61 -35.49
N ALA A 544 6.61 19.49 -35.52
CA ALA A 544 7.96 19.22 -35.95
C ALA A 544 8.65 18.10 -35.17
N SER A 545 8.21 17.86 -33.94
CA SER A 545 8.87 16.91 -33.03
C SER A 545 8.50 15.44 -33.31
N ALA A 546 7.28 15.11 -33.76
CA ALA A 546 6.87 13.70 -33.93
C ALA A 546 7.69 13.02 -35.06
N MET A 547 7.82 13.66 -36.20
CA MET A 547 8.63 13.17 -37.32
C MET A 547 10.11 13.09 -36.95
N LEU A 548 10.67 14.15 -36.36
CA LEU A 548 12.08 14.19 -35.96
C LEU A 548 12.44 13.15 -34.90
N GLN A 549 11.55 12.96 -33.89
CA GLN A 549 11.70 11.90 -32.89
C GLN A 549 11.66 10.53 -33.57
N HIS A 550 10.72 10.32 -34.48
CA HIS A 550 10.60 9.06 -35.19
C HIS A 550 11.82 8.78 -36.09
N LEU A 551 12.35 9.76 -36.79
CA LEU A 551 13.59 9.62 -37.56
C LEU A 551 14.80 9.28 -36.69
N SER A 552 14.87 9.85 -35.49
CA SER A 552 15.89 9.48 -34.50
C SER A 552 15.72 8.03 -34.02
N TRP A 553 14.49 7.60 -33.79
CA TRP A 553 14.16 6.22 -33.45
C TRP A 553 14.48 5.26 -34.61
N LEU A 554 14.10 5.62 -35.86
CA LEU A 554 14.42 4.84 -37.04
C LEU A 554 15.93 4.65 -37.23
N ARG A 555 16.74 5.67 -36.96
CA ARG A 555 18.19 5.54 -36.97
C ARG A 555 18.69 4.46 -36.04
N ALA A 556 18.15 4.38 -34.82
CA ALA A 556 18.49 3.33 -33.88
C ALA A 556 17.97 1.96 -34.36
N PHE A 557 16.76 1.91 -34.90
CA PHE A 557 16.17 0.71 -35.47
C PHE A 557 16.98 0.15 -36.65
N HIS A 558 17.37 1.02 -37.59
CA HIS A 558 18.19 0.61 -38.76
C HIS A 558 19.59 0.11 -38.36
N ARG A 559 20.17 0.65 -37.27
CA ARG A 559 21.43 0.11 -36.71
C ARG A 559 21.31 -1.32 -36.21
N ILE A 560 20.14 -1.65 -35.66
CA ILE A 560 19.85 -3.02 -35.19
C ILE A 560 19.61 -3.93 -36.41
N LEU A 561 18.78 -3.48 -37.36
CA LEU A 561 18.33 -4.28 -38.48
C LEU A 561 19.42 -4.47 -39.55
N PHE A 562 20.31 -3.49 -39.72
CA PHE A 562 21.37 -3.51 -40.70
C PHE A 562 22.77 -3.34 -40.05
N PRO A 563 23.23 -4.30 -39.24
CA PRO A 563 24.50 -4.16 -38.50
C PRO A 563 25.73 -4.07 -39.39
N GLY A 564 25.61 -4.46 -40.66
CA GLY A 564 26.68 -4.34 -41.68
C GLY A 564 26.89 -2.94 -42.25
N LEU A 565 25.98 -1.99 -41.97
CA LEU A 565 26.12 -0.61 -42.44
C LEU A 565 26.91 0.23 -41.42
N ASN A 566 27.84 1.04 -41.92
CA ASN A 566 28.59 1.99 -41.10
C ASN A 566 27.76 3.26 -40.78
N ASP A 567 28.28 4.13 -39.91
CA ASP A 567 27.56 5.32 -39.46
C ASP A 567 27.24 6.32 -40.59
N ALA A 568 28.11 6.43 -41.63
CA ALA A 568 27.86 7.28 -42.78
C ALA A 568 26.72 6.74 -43.65
N GLN A 569 26.67 5.44 -43.83
CA GLN A 569 25.60 4.75 -44.58
C GLN A 569 24.27 4.81 -43.84
N ILE A 570 24.25 4.66 -42.52
CA ILE A 570 23.06 4.86 -41.70
C ILE A 570 22.57 6.31 -41.75
N ALA A 571 23.48 7.30 -41.76
CA ALA A 571 23.11 8.71 -41.94
C ALA A 571 22.54 8.96 -43.31
N THR A 572 23.11 8.36 -44.36
CA THR A 572 22.62 8.40 -45.75
C THR A 572 21.21 7.78 -45.83
N LEU A 573 21.01 6.61 -45.27
CA LEU A 573 19.70 5.97 -45.20
C LEU A 573 18.64 6.86 -44.48
N GLN A 574 19.02 7.54 -43.41
CA GLN A 574 18.13 8.48 -42.72
C GLN A 574 17.72 9.66 -43.62
N ILE A 575 18.67 10.25 -44.35
CA ILE A 575 18.38 11.33 -45.30
C ILE A 575 17.46 10.84 -46.43
N LEU A 576 17.72 9.67 -46.99
CA LEU A 576 16.89 9.08 -48.04
C LEU A 576 15.49 8.71 -47.54
N THR A 577 15.38 8.25 -46.32
CA THR A 577 14.07 7.97 -45.65
C THR A 577 13.28 9.25 -45.47
N GLN A 578 13.89 10.35 -45.02
CA GLN A 578 13.21 11.64 -44.89
C GLN A 578 12.70 12.13 -46.24
N ARG A 579 13.51 12.05 -47.28
CA ARG A 579 13.08 12.43 -48.62
C ARG A 579 11.97 11.56 -49.19
N CYS A 580 11.99 10.27 -48.83
CA CYS A 580 10.91 9.36 -49.19
C CYS A 580 9.59 9.79 -48.51
N TYR A 581 9.63 10.24 -47.26
CA TYR A 581 8.45 10.80 -46.56
C TYR A 581 7.96 12.06 -47.28
N GLU A 582 8.84 13.01 -47.57
CA GLU A 582 8.52 14.25 -48.30
C GLU A 582 7.87 13.96 -49.67
N ALA A 583 8.39 12.98 -50.42
CA ALA A 583 7.82 12.53 -51.69
C ALA A 583 6.41 11.90 -51.55
N HIS A 584 6.08 11.38 -50.34
CA HIS A 584 4.75 10.87 -50.00
C HIS A 584 3.83 11.93 -49.36
N GLY A 585 4.23 13.22 -49.37
CA GLY A 585 3.46 14.29 -48.75
C GLY A 585 3.51 14.36 -47.24
N ILE A 586 4.42 13.59 -46.62
CA ILE A 586 4.62 13.58 -45.15
C ILE A 586 5.73 14.60 -44.84
N THR A 587 5.33 15.75 -44.35
CA THR A 587 6.22 16.86 -43.98
C THR A 587 6.34 17.00 -42.48
N VAL A 588 7.10 17.98 -42.02
CA VAL A 588 7.32 18.28 -40.60
C VAL A 588 6.02 18.58 -39.86
N ASP A 589 5.03 19.14 -40.57
CA ASP A 589 3.70 19.52 -40.03
C ASP A 589 2.67 18.37 -40.05
N PHE A 590 3.09 17.19 -40.47
CA PHE A 590 2.21 16.03 -40.56
C PHE A 590 1.75 15.54 -39.17
N ASP A 591 0.42 15.47 -38.96
CA ASP A 591 -0.15 14.95 -37.72
C ASP A 591 -0.40 13.43 -37.82
N PRO A 592 0.42 12.60 -37.15
CA PRO A 592 0.26 11.15 -37.18
C PRO A 592 -1.02 10.63 -36.52
N ARG A 593 -1.75 11.43 -35.70
CA ARG A 593 -2.96 11.00 -35.03
C ARG A 593 -4.15 10.82 -35.95
N THR A 594 -4.17 11.55 -37.04
CA THR A 594 -5.26 11.55 -38.02
C THR A 594 -4.95 10.72 -39.26
N ALA A 595 -3.75 10.21 -39.36
CA ALA A 595 -3.28 9.50 -40.54
C ALA A 595 -3.70 8.03 -40.51
N ASP A 596 -4.19 7.53 -41.65
CA ASP A 596 -4.40 6.10 -41.87
C ASP A 596 -3.04 5.38 -42.01
N PRO A 597 -2.88 4.16 -41.53
CA PRO A 597 -1.63 3.39 -41.71
C PRO A 597 -1.18 3.22 -43.15
N THR A 598 -2.09 3.30 -44.13
CA THR A 598 -1.78 3.27 -45.59
C THR A 598 -1.13 4.52 -46.12
N ALA A 599 -1.16 5.65 -45.38
CA ALA A 599 -0.53 6.89 -45.75
C ALA A 599 1.02 6.83 -45.70
N TYR A 600 1.56 5.87 -44.96
CA TYR A 600 2.99 5.75 -44.74
C TYR A 600 3.67 4.88 -45.80
N PRO A 601 4.91 5.21 -46.24
CA PRO A 601 5.67 4.35 -47.12
C PRO A 601 5.97 3.01 -46.42
N THR A 602 6.11 1.95 -47.20
CA THR A 602 6.63 0.64 -46.77
C THR A 602 8.09 0.50 -47.19
N TYR A 603 8.76 -0.56 -46.72
CA TYR A 603 10.12 -0.85 -47.19
C TYR A 603 10.17 -1.11 -48.67
N THR A 604 9.13 -1.64 -49.30
CA THR A 604 9.04 -1.73 -50.77
C THR A 604 9.09 -0.34 -51.38
N THR A 605 8.35 0.60 -50.87
CA THR A 605 8.31 1.99 -51.36
C THR A 605 9.65 2.69 -51.15
N LEU A 606 10.25 2.53 -49.95
CA LEU A 606 11.54 3.12 -49.61
C LEU A 606 12.67 2.51 -50.49
N TYR A 607 12.67 1.20 -50.69
CA TYR A 607 13.67 0.53 -51.55
C TYR A 607 13.65 1.03 -52.97
N ARG A 608 12.46 1.09 -53.59
CA ARG A 608 12.28 1.62 -54.94
C ARG A 608 12.65 3.08 -55.06
N PHE A 609 12.37 3.88 -54.06
CA PHE A 609 12.78 5.28 -54.00
C PHE A 609 14.32 5.39 -54.02
N ILE A 610 15.00 4.60 -53.20
CA ILE A 610 16.48 4.56 -53.11
C ILE A 610 17.08 4.01 -54.42
N GLU A 611 16.47 2.99 -55.03
CA GLU A 611 16.86 2.44 -56.34
C GLU A 611 16.79 3.51 -57.42
N GLY A 612 15.70 4.29 -57.45
CA GLY A 612 15.58 5.44 -58.37
C GLY A 612 16.64 6.52 -58.16
N VAL A 613 17.06 6.78 -56.91
CA VAL A 613 18.17 7.67 -56.58
C VAL A 613 19.50 7.08 -57.08
N PHE A 614 19.71 5.76 -56.95
CA PHE A 614 20.92 5.07 -57.42
C PHE A 614 21.05 5.11 -58.96
N ASP A 615 19.97 4.85 -59.68
CA ASP A 615 19.94 4.82 -61.14
C ASP A 615 20.17 6.21 -61.75
N ASN A 616 19.59 7.24 -61.12
CA ASN A 616 19.71 8.62 -61.56
C ASN A 616 20.80 9.40 -60.81
N PHE A 617 21.78 8.72 -60.21
CA PHE A 617 22.83 9.36 -59.44
C PHE A 617 23.77 10.20 -60.30
N ASP A 618 23.79 11.50 -60.09
CA ASP A 618 24.70 12.44 -60.61
C ASP A 618 25.44 13.23 -59.53
N PRO A 619 26.78 13.12 -59.39
CA PRO A 619 27.52 13.81 -58.33
C PRO A 619 27.44 15.34 -58.41
N ALA A 620 27.07 15.90 -59.60
CA ALA A 620 26.89 17.33 -59.76
C ALA A 620 25.56 17.87 -59.21
N ARG A 621 24.60 17.05 -59.05
CA ARG A 621 23.26 17.41 -58.48
C ARG A 621 23.37 17.70 -56.98
N GLU A 622 22.71 18.74 -56.57
CA GLU A 622 22.76 19.24 -55.20
C GLU A 622 22.23 18.22 -54.19
N ASP A 623 21.22 17.46 -54.58
CA ASP A 623 20.61 16.40 -53.79
C ASP A 623 21.52 15.14 -53.62
N CYS A 624 22.50 14.92 -54.50
CA CYS A 624 23.43 13.82 -54.43
C CYS A 624 24.79 14.16 -53.80
N LYS A 625 25.04 15.45 -53.49
CA LYS A 625 26.33 15.89 -52.90
C LYS A 625 26.61 15.38 -51.48
N LEU A 626 25.58 14.97 -50.76
CA LEU A 626 25.70 14.58 -49.36
C LEU A 626 26.16 13.14 -49.14
N PHE A 627 26.22 12.29 -50.18
CA PHE A 627 26.53 10.87 -50.03
C PHE A 627 27.20 10.33 -51.34
N ALA A 628 27.89 9.21 -51.21
CA ALA A 628 28.53 8.57 -52.39
C ALA A 628 27.62 7.50 -53.01
N LYS A 629 27.73 7.28 -54.31
CA LYS A 629 26.98 6.22 -55.03
C LYS A 629 27.20 4.84 -54.45
N ASN A 630 28.42 4.57 -53.99
CA ASN A 630 28.74 3.28 -53.33
C ASN A 630 28.00 3.09 -51.99
N ASP A 631 27.73 4.17 -51.24
CA ASP A 631 26.94 4.06 -49.98
C ASP A 631 25.50 3.70 -50.29
N VAL A 632 24.90 4.32 -51.33
CA VAL A 632 23.55 3.98 -51.78
C VAL A 632 23.48 2.50 -52.23
N ARG A 633 24.49 2.00 -52.93
CA ARG A 633 24.58 0.58 -53.32
C ARG A 633 24.64 -0.33 -52.09
N SER A 634 25.44 0.01 -51.09
CA SER A 634 25.57 -0.77 -49.86
C SER A 634 24.25 -0.81 -49.11
N ILE A 635 23.51 0.29 -49.05
CA ILE A 635 22.17 0.39 -48.45
C ILE A 635 21.18 -0.52 -49.18
N LEU A 636 21.12 -0.47 -50.52
CA LEU A 636 20.26 -1.35 -51.33
C LEU A 636 20.55 -2.83 -51.06
N LEU A 637 21.83 -3.20 -50.98
CA LEU A 637 22.23 -4.57 -50.66
C LEU A 637 21.79 -5.01 -49.27
N ALA A 638 21.95 -4.13 -48.29
CA ALA A 638 21.51 -4.42 -46.93
C ALA A 638 19.98 -4.50 -46.83
N MET A 639 19.26 -3.67 -47.55
CA MET A 639 17.78 -3.65 -47.53
C MET A 639 17.15 -4.78 -48.36
N ALA A 640 17.89 -5.51 -49.17
CA ALA A 640 17.36 -6.56 -50.05
C ALA A 640 16.62 -7.65 -49.22
N SER A 641 17.11 -7.96 -48.02
CA SER A 641 16.48 -8.93 -47.15
C SER A 641 15.09 -8.48 -46.65
N VAL A 642 14.93 -7.20 -46.37
CA VAL A 642 13.64 -6.60 -45.94
C VAL A 642 12.71 -6.36 -47.12
N TYR A 643 13.26 -6.17 -48.31
CA TYR A 643 12.48 -5.92 -49.54
C TYR A 643 11.89 -7.21 -50.10
N GLU A 644 12.67 -8.26 -50.30
CA GLU A 644 12.29 -9.54 -50.93
C GLU A 644 12.71 -10.79 -50.11
N GLY A 645 13.52 -10.63 -49.08
CA GLY A 645 14.01 -11.71 -48.22
C GLY A 645 13.06 -12.12 -47.12
N ALA A 646 13.57 -12.90 -46.13
CA ALA A 646 12.81 -13.45 -45.03
C ALA A 646 12.26 -12.37 -44.10
N GLU A 647 13.02 -11.30 -43.87
CA GLU A 647 12.62 -10.19 -42.99
C GLU A 647 11.47 -9.35 -43.57
N SER A 648 11.19 -9.47 -44.89
CA SER A 648 10.06 -8.80 -45.54
C SER A 648 8.72 -9.25 -44.93
N ALA A 649 8.65 -10.50 -44.49
CA ALA A 649 7.44 -11.03 -43.84
C ALA A 649 7.13 -10.31 -42.52
N VAL A 650 8.13 -9.81 -41.82
CA VAL A 650 8.00 -9.17 -40.50
C VAL A 650 7.85 -7.65 -40.64
N PHE A 651 8.66 -6.99 -41.47
CA PHE A 651 8.81 -5.54 -41.49
C PHE A 651 8.17 -4.84 -42.67
N ASN A 652 7.95 -5.56 -43.79
CA ASN A 652 7.52 -4.91 -45.03
C ASN A 652 6.02 -5.03 -45.23
N GLY A 653 5.30 -3.95 -45.03
CA GLY A 653 3.87 -3.82 -45.26
C GLY A 653 3.22 -2.75 -44.37
N VAL A 654 1.97 -2.52 -44.58
CA VAL A 654 1.16 -1.58 -43.78
C VAL A 654 0.86 -2.21 -42.41
N THR A 655 0.90 -1.40 -41.35
CA THR A 655 0.51 -1.85 -40.01
C THR A 655 -0.93 -2.34 -40.00
N ASN A 656 -1.14 -3.58 -39.56
CA ASN A 656 -2.46 -4.22 -39.53
C ASN A 656 -2.78 -4.79 -38.14
N VAL A 657 -2.11 -4.31 -37.10
CA VAL A 657 -2.39 -4.66 -35.70
C VAL A 657 -3.77 -4.19 -35.30
N SER A 658 -4.49 -5.02 -34.56
CA SER A 658 -5.81 -4.67 -34.02
C SER A 658 -5.79 -3.35 -33.23
N ASN A 659 -6.85 -2.54 -33.39
CA ASN A 659 -6.99 -1.32 -32.60
C ASN A 659 -7.63 -1.56 -31.20
N ALA A 660 -7.73 -2.82 -30.75
CA ALA A 660 -8.26 -3.18 -29.45
C ALA A 660 -7.44 -2.54 -28.30
N SER A 661 -8.06 -2.39 -27.14
CA SER A 661 -7.38 -1.95 -25.91
C SER A 661 -6.69 -3.09 -25.18
N VAL A 662 -7.04 -4.34 -25.53
CA VAL A 662 -6.54 -5.56 -24.89
C VAL A 662 -5.89 -6.42 -25.98
N ILE A 663 -4.55 -6.45 -26.01
CA ILE A 663 -3.77 -7.13 -27.05
C ILE A 663 -2.68 -8.00 -26.44
N ASN A 664 -2.64 -9.25 -26.88
CA ASN A 664 -1.53 -10.17 -26.61
C ASN A 664 -0.61 -10.24 -27.85
N PHE A 665 0.62 -9.79 -27.73
CA PHE A 665 1.66 -9.92 -28.74
C PHE A 665 2.43 -11.22 -28.52
N VAL A 666 2.11 -12.23 -29.32
CA VAL A 666 2.77 -13.54 -29.25
C VAL A 666 4.11 -13.45 -29.97
N VAL A 667 5.21 -13.50 -29.21
CA VAL A 667 6.58 -13.34 -29.72
C VAL A 667 7.39 -14.62 -29.69
N ALA A 668 6.80 -15.74 -29.25
CA ALA A 668 7.46 -17.01 -29.06
C ALA A 668 8.28 -17.49 -30.26
N ALA A 669 7.76 -17.35 -31.49
CA ALA A 669 8.48 -17.78 -32.69
C ALA A 669 9.59 -16.78 -33.09
N LEU A 670 9.50 -15.50 -32.71
CA LEU A 670 10.58 -14.53 -32.91
C LEU A 670 11.81 -14.85 -32.04
N LEU A 671 11.58 -15.36 -30.82
CA LEU A 671 12.66 -15.69 -29.88
C LEU A 671 13.56 -16.83 -30.37
N ASN A 672 13.04 -17.69 -31.24
CA ASN A 672 13.76 -18.77 -31.86
C ASN A 672 14.42 -18.42 -33.21
N GLY A 673 14.24 -17.16 -33.67
CA GLY A 673 14.76 -16.66 -34.93
C GLY A 673 16.19 -16.14 -34.83
N ASP A 674 16.68 -15.57 -35.98
CA ASP A 674 17.96 -14.88 -36.04
C ASP A 674 17.99 -13.71 -35.05
N GLU A 675 19.15 -13.49 -34.41
CA GLU A 675 19.35 -12.49 -33.37
C GLU A 675 19.02 -11.05 -33.84
N VAL A 676 19.45 -10.71 -35.08
CA VAL A 676 19.22 -9.36 -35.64
C VAL A 676 17.74 -9.12 -35.85
N THR A 677 17.08 -10.06 -36.51
CA THR A 677 15.62 -9.99 -36.76
C THR A 677 14.81 -9.98 -35.47
N ARG A 678 15.17 -10.81 -34.50
CA ARG A 678 14.54 -10.87 -33.18
C ARG A 678 14.62 -9.50 -32.47
N ASN A 679 15.83 -8.95 -32.36
CA ASN A 679 16.06 -7.71 -31.63
C ASN A 679 15.37 -6.52 -32.32
N ALA A 680 15.40 -6.48 -33.66
CA ALA A 680 14.69 -5.46 -34.44
C ALA A 680 13.17 -5.58 -34.27
N ALA A 681 12.60 -6.79 -34.32
CA ALA A 681 11.16 -7.02 -34.18
C ALA A 681 10.67 -6.69 -32.78
N LEU A 682 11.41 -7.08 -31.74
CA LEU A 682 11.08 -6.73 -30.35
C LEU A 682 11.12 -5.22 -30.12
N PHE A 683 12.17 -4.55 -30.61
CA PHE A 683 12.30 -3.09 -30.51
C PHE A 683 11.17 -2.36 -31.24
N ASN A 684 10.77 -2.85 -32.41
CA ASN A 684 9.65 -2.33 -33.19
C ASN A 684 8.31 -2.52 -32.44
N THR A 685 8.04 -3.73 -31.94
CA THR A 685 6.82 -4.05 -31.20
C THR A 685 6.70 -3.22 -29.92
N LEU A 686 7.76 -3.13 -29.14
CA LEU A 686 7.80 -2.34 -27.92
C LEU A 686 7.58 -0.84 -28.19
N SER A 687 8.19 -0.33 -29.28
CA SER A 687 7.96 1.05 -29.72
C SER A 687 6.52 1.29 -30.15
N TYR A 688 5.90 0.33 -30.84
CA TYR A 688 4.48 0.40 -31.20
C TYR A 688 3.58 0.45 -29.95
N ILE A 689 3.82 -0.44 -28.98
CA ILE A 689 3.10 -0.45 -27.69
C ILE A 689 3.24 0.91 -26.99
N TRP A 690 4.46 1.45 -26.94
CA TRP A 690 4.71 2.77 -26.34
C TRP A 690 3.93 3.89 -27.03
N GLY A 691 3.91 3.93 -28.36
CA GLY A 691 3.10 4.89 -29.11
C GLY A 691 1.62 4.81 -28.72
N ARG A 692 1.08 3.59 -28.57
CA ARG A 692 -0.31 3.37 -28.12
C ARG A 692 -0.56 3.87 -26.68
N VAL A 693 0.41 3.71 -25.78
CA VAL A 693 0.34 4.22 -24.41
C VAL A 693 0.33 5.76 -24.40
N VAL A 694 1.19 6.38 -25.18
CA VAL A 694 1.28 7.86 -25.28
C VAL A 694 -0.01 8.47 -25.85
N ASP A 695 -0.62 7.81 -26.84
CA ASP A 695 -1.80 8.33 -27.52
C ASP A 695 -3.08 8.20 -26.70
N ARG A 696 -3.22 7.15 -25.86
CA ARG A 696 -4.48 6.81 -25.21
C ARG A 696 -4.75 7.56 -23.91
N ARG A 697 -3.76 7.81 -23.08
CA ARG A 697 -3.89 8.38 -21.72
C ARG A 697 -4.81 7.60 -20.75
N GLU A 698 -5.43 6.52 -21.18
CA GLU A 698 -6.24 5.63 -20.35
C GLU A 698 -5.34 4.79 -19.45
N PRO A 699 -5.83 4.33 -18.29
CA PRO A 699 -5.10 3.39 -17.46
C PRO A 699 -4.62 2.21 -18.31
N THR A 700 -3.30 2.00 -18.39
CA THR A 700 -2.72 1.01 -19.28
C THR A 700 -1.68 0.16 -18.57
N ILE A 701 -1.75 -1.15 -18.74
CA ILE A 701 -0.75 -2.10 -18.28
C ILE A 701 0.00 -2.66 -19.46
N VAL A 702 1.34 -2.70 -19.36
CA VAL A 702 2.20 -3.45 -20.27
C VAL A 702 2.84 -4.58 -19.49
N ALA A 703 2.47 -5.81 -19.80
CA ALA A 703 2.95 -7.01 -19.14
C ALA A 703 4.00 -7.73 -20.00
N ILE A 704 5.09 -8.14 -19.37
CA ILE A 704 6.16 -8.92 -20.01
C ILE A 704 6.39 -10.15 -19.15
N ASP A 705 6.02 -11.30 -19.65
CA ASP A 705 6.36 -12.57 -19.01
C ASP A 705 7.72 -13.06 -19.51
N GLU A 706 8.42 -13.78 -18.65
CA GLU A 706 9.76 -14.33 -18.89
C GLU A 706 10.78 -13.27 -19.35
N LEU A 707 10.92 -12.19 -18.55
CA LEU A 707 11.81 -11.05 -18.83
C LEU A 707 13.23 -11.47 -19.22
N TYR A 708 13.74 -12.59 -18.70
CA TYR A 708 15.08 -13.07 -19.02
C TYR A 708 15.28 -13.39 -20.51
N LEU A 709 14.21 -13.69 -21.25
CA LEU A 709 14.26 -13.91 -22.71
C LEU A 709 14.47 -12.60 -23.51
N PHE A 710 14.31 -11.47 -22.86
CA PHE A 710 14.41 -10.13 -23.42
C PHE A 710 15.66 -9.36 -22.96
N VAL A 711 16.63 -10.06 -22.35
CA VAL A 711 17.85 -9.47 -21.76
C VAL A 711 18.87 -9.13 -22.84
N GLU A 712 18.48 -8.18 -23.71
CA GLU A 712 19.34 -7.59 -24.72
C GLU A 712 19.53 -6.09 -24.42
N PRO A 713 20.73 -5.52 -24.60
CA PRO A 713 21.01 -4.13 -24.22
C PRO A 713 20.00 -3.13 -24.76
N VAL A 714 19.60 -3.26 -26.02
CA VAL A 714 18.67 -2.36 -26.69
C VAL A 714 17.28 -2.42 -26.07
N VAL A 715 16.76 -3.63 -25.82
CA VAL A 715 15.47 -3.88 -25.19
C VAL A 715 15.49 -3.37 -23.76
N MET A 716 16.55 -3.64 -23.03
CA MET A 716 16.69 -3.22 -21.63
C MET A 716 16.77 -1.69 -21.46
N VAL A 717 17.43 -0.98 -22.38
CA VAL A 717 17.42 0.49 -22.42
C VAL A 717 16.00 1.00 -22.61
N TRP A 718 15.26 0.39 -23.52
CA TRP A 718 13.88 0.78 -23.79
C TRP A 718 12.98 0.53 -22.56
N LEU A 719 13.05 -0.68 -21.97
CA LEU A 719 12.29 -1.03 -20.76
C LEU A 719 12.57 -0.08 -19.58
N ARG A 720 13.83 0.27 -19.38
CA ARG A 720 14.23 1.25 -18.36
C ARG A 720 13.59 2.62 -18.62
N ASN A 721 13.60 3.08 -19.87
CA ASN A 721 13.02 4.37 -20.24
C ASN A 721 11.49 4.34 -20.10
N PHE A 722 10.85 3.24 -20.48
CA PHE A 722 9.43 3.00 -20.25
C PHE A 722 9.09 3.08 -18.75
N ALA A 723 9.77 2.30 -17.92
CA ALA A 723 9.53 2.25 -16.48
C ALA A 723 9.65 3.63 -15.81
N LYS A 724 10.59 4.49 -16.29
CA LYS A 724 10.74 5.86 -15.80
C LYS A 724 9.61 6.79 -16.19
N ARG A 725 9.02 6.61 -17.39
CA ARG A 725 8.04 7.53 -17.97
C ARG A 725 6.60 7.07 -17.83
N ALA A 726 6.34 5.78 -17.60
CA ALA A 726 5.01 5.16 -17.56
C ALA A 726 4.02 5.93 -16.69
N ARG A 727 4.47 6.40 -15.51
CA ARG A 727 3.65 7.19 -14.59
C ARG A 727 3.02 8.42 -15.24
N LYS A 728 3.75 9.13 -16.11
CA LYS A 728 3.28 10.36 -16.77
C LYS A 728 2.09 10.09 -17.70
N TYR A 729 2.00 8.87 -18.23
CA TYR A 729 0.98 8.44 -19.19
C TYR A 729 -0.08 7.53 -18.58
N ASN A 730 -0.22 7.55 -17.26
CA ASN A 730 -1.13 6.67 -16.51
C ASN A 730 -0.93 5.18 -16.86
N ALA A 731 0.31 4.80 -17.06
CA ALA A 731 0.69 3.43 -17.40
C ALA A 731 1.52 2.77 -16.30
N ALA A 732 1.53 1.45 -16.29
CA ALA A 732 2.37 0.62 -15.43
C ALA A 732 2.97 -0.52 -16.24
N ILE A 733 4.22 -0.88 -15.95
CA ILE A 733 4.84 -2.07 -16.49
C ILE A 733 4.85 -3.19 -15.45
N ILE A 734 4.46 -4.38 -15.86
CA ILE A 734 4.59 -5.60 -15.06
C ILE A 734 5.60 -6.50 -15.74
N THR A 735 6.66 -6.84 -15.03
CA THR A 735 7.68 -7.78 -15.54
C THR A 735 7.72 -9.02 -14.65
N ALA A 736 7.72 -10.19 -15.25
CA ALA A 736 7.86 -11.45 -14.55
C ALA A 736 9.11 -12.22 -15.05
N THR A 737 9.80 -12.93 -14.17
CA THR A 737 10.97 -13.74 -14.52
C THR A 737 11.14 -14.94 -13.59
N GLN A 738 11.66 -16.03 -14.12
CA GLN A 738 12.10 -17.19 -13.32
C GLN A 738 13.59 -17.08 -12.98
N ASN A 739 14.42 -16.52 -13.88
CA ASN A 739 15.88 -16.46 -13.72
C ASN A 739 16.33 -15.04 -13.39
N LEU A 740 16.76 -14.82 -12.16
CA LEU A 740 17.36 -13.56 -11.76
C LEU A 740 18.84 -13.44 -12.12
N ILE A 741 19.54 -14.59 -12.23
CA ILE A 741 20.96 -14.64 -12.56
C ILE A 741 21.24 -13.99 -13.92
N ASP A 742 20.36 -14.18 -14.91
CA ASP A 742 20.52 -13.58 -16.24
C ASP A 742 20.50 -12.04 -16.20
N LEU A 743 19.80 -11.47 -15.24
CA LEU A 743 19.77 -10.02 -15.00
C LEU A 743 21.05 -9.50 -14.31
N GLU A 744 21.87 -10.37 -13.73
CA GLU A 744 23.20 -10.03 -13.17
C GLU A 744 24.32 -10.02 -14.22
N ALA A 745 24.06 -10.42 -15.46
CA ALA A 745 25.07 -10.43 -16.52
C ALA A 745 25.73 -9.03 -16.65
N PRO A 746 27.08 -8.94 -16.69
CA PRO A 746 27.78 -7.65 -16.69
C PRO A 746 27.38 -6.69 -17.81
N SER A 747 26.98 -7.24 -18.97
CA SER A 747 26.51 -6.46 -20.13
C SER A 747 25.18 -5.72 -19.90
N VAL A 748 24.32 -6.23 -19.00
CA VAL A 748 22.96 -5.70 -18.76
C VAL A 748 22.70 -5.27 -17.33
N LEU A 749 23.55 -5.60 -16.38
CA LEU A 749 23.34 -5.30 -14.95
C LEU A 749 23.06 -3.81 -14.68
N HIS A 750 23.78 -2.92 -15.39
CA HIS A 750 23.59 -1.46 -15.27
C HIS A 750 22.24 -0.96 -15.82
N LEU A 751 21.55 -1.80 -16.60
CA LEU A 751 20.22 -1.53 -17.17
C LEU A 751 19.11 -2.24 -16.39
N SER A 752 19.34 -3.48 -15.94
CA SER A 752 18.38 -4.29 -15.20
C SER A 752 18.15 -3.78 -13.78
N LYS A 753 19.23 -3.39 -13.08
CA LYS A 753 19.13 -2.89 -11.70
C LYS A 753 18.19 -1.69 -11.57
N PRO A 754 18.23 -0.65 -12.42
CA PRO A 754 17.26 0.44 -12.38
C PRO A 754 15.81 0.00 -12.63
N ILE A 755 15.56 -1.02 -13.46
CA ILE A 755 14.19 -1.54 -13.68
C ILE A 755 13.66 -2.18 -12.39
N LEU A 756 14.49 -2.97 -11.72
CA LEU A 756 14.15 -3.60 -10.43
C LEU A 756 13.94 -2.57 -9.32
N GLU A 757 14.74 -1.50 -9.29
CA GLU A 757 14.61 -0.42 -8.32
C GLU A 757 13.35 0.42 -8.55
N LEU A 758 13.00 0.69 -9.81
CA LEU A 758 11.80 1.44 -10.19
C LEU A 758 10.50 0.66 -9.96
N ALA A 759 10.55 -0.65 -9.81
CA ALA A 759 9.37 -1.44 -9.47
C ALA A 759 9.01 -1.21 -7.99
N MET A 760 7.96 -0.41 -7.76
CA MET A 760 7.45 -0.15 -6.39
C MET A 760 6.75 -1.38 -5.79
N HIS A 761 6.13 -2.20 -6.63
CA HIS A 761 5.49 -3.45 -6.25
C HIS A 761 6.36 -4.64 -6.63
N LYS A 762 6.72 -5.47 -5.66
CA LYS A 762 7.52 -6.68 -5.88
C LYS A 762 6.82 -7.88 -5.27
N PHE A 763 6.47 -8.85 -6.10
CA PHE A 763 5.92 -10.13 -5.67
C PHE A 763 7.00 -11.21 -5.85
N LEU A 764 7.56 -11.66 -4.73
CA LEU A 764 8.70 -12.56 -4.71
C LEU A 764 8.25 -13.92 -4.18
N PHE A 765 8.20 -14.90 -5.05
CA PHE A 765 7.96 -16.30 -4.72
C PHE A 765 9.27 -16.99 -4.35
N TYR A 766 9.21 -18.26 -3.94
CA TYR A 766 10.40 -19.06 -3.69
C TYR A 766 11.34 -19.05 -4.91
N PRO A 767 12.59 -18.58 -4.75
CA PRO A 767 13.49 -18.39 -5.89
C PRO A 767 14.18 -19.69 -6.36
N GLY A 768 14.09 -20.78 -5.59
CA GLY A 768 14.96 -21.92 -5.73
C GLY A 768 16.31 -21.74 -5.02
N ASP A 769 17.01 -22.85 -4.79
CA ASP A 769 18.27 -22.83 -4.05
C ASP A 769 19.39 -22.11 -4.81
N VAL A 770 19.39 -22.22 -6.14
CA VAL A 770 20.42 -21.64 -7.03
C VAL A 770 20.31 -20.11 -7.08
N ASP A 771 19.09 -19.60 -7.20
CA ASP A 771 18.84 -18.15 -7.37
C ASP A 771 18.70 -17.40 -6.04
N ARG A 772 18.76 -18.09 -4.90
CA ARG A 772 18.56 -17.50 -3.58
C ARG A 772 19.50 -16.34 -3.29
N ASP A 773 20.80 -16.55 -3.52
CA ASP A 773 21.80 -15.54 -3.24
C ASP A 773 21.74 -14.37 -4.25
N ALA A 774 21.46 -14.64 -5.52
CA ALA A 774 21.21 -13.62 -6.53
C ALA A 774 19.98 -12.77 -6.16
N THR A 775 18.88 -13.41 -5.75
CA THR A 775 17.66 -12.76 -5.29
C THR A 775 17.95 -11.82 -4.10
N LYS A 776 18.70 -12.30 -3.11
CA LYS A 776 19.10 -11.49 -1.94
C LYS A 776 19.90 -10.27 -2.35
N ARG A 777 20.91 -10.44 -3.22
CA ARG A 777 21.79 -9.34 -3.66
C ARG A 777 21.07 -8.32 -4.54
N LEU A 778 20.41 -8.78 -5.60
CA LEU A 778 19.77 -7.90 -6.60
C LEU A 778 18.62 -7.10 -6.01
N LEU A 779 17.83 -7.71 -5.14
CA LEU A 779 16.65 -7.09 -4.56
C LEU A 779 16.91 -6.53 -3.16
N ASN A 780 18.16 -6.59 -2.69
CA ASN A 780 18.60 -6.14 -1.37
C ASN A 780 17.67 -6.62 -0.24
N LEU A 781 17.47 -7.95 -0.18
CA LEU A 781 16.60 -8.56 0.82
C LEU A 781 17.33 -8.79 2.13
N THR A 782 16.62 -8.58 3.23
CA THR A 782 17.06 -8.99 4.56
C THR A 782 16.87 -10.50 4.75
N ASP A 783 17.52 -11.08 5.76
CA ASP A 783 17.34 -12.51 6.08
C ASP A 783 15.88 -12.80 6.45
N SER A 784 15.23 -11.92 7.22
CA SER A 784 13.81 -12.05 7.58
C SER A 784 12.86 -12.01 6.37
N GLU A 785 13.16 -11.22 5.36
CA GLU A 785 12.41 -11.21 4.09
C GLU A 785 12.62 -12.50 3.30
N LEU A 786 13.86 -12.97 3.29
CA LEU A 786 14.20 -14.22 2.62
C LEU A 786 13.55 -15.43 3.30
N ASP A 787 13.39 -15.40 4.63
CA ASP A 787 12.74 -16.45 5.41
C ASP A 787 11.25 -16.64 5.05
N VAL A 788 10.57 -15.59 4.59
CA VAL A 788 9.18 -15.68 4.09
C VAL A 788 9.09 -16.57 2.85
N ILE A 789 10.14 -16.58 2.02
CA ILE A 789 10.21 -17.27 0.74
C ILE A 789 11.31 -18.35 0.70
N ASN A 790 11.74 -18.84 1.86
CA ASN A 790 12.82 -19.85 1.96
C ASN A 790 12.36 -21.29 1.67
N MET A 791 11.07 -21.53 1.57
CA MET A 791 10.47 -22.83 1.28
C MET A 791 9.55 -22.76 0.06
N SER A 792 9.62 -23.78 -0.78
CA SER A 792 8.71 -23.95 -1.90
C SER A 792 7.28 -24.19 -1.40
N ARG A 793 6.46 -23.15 -1.43
CA ARG A 793 5.02 -23.20 -1.12
C ARG A 793 4.28 -22.52 -2.27
N LYS A 794 3.53 -23.33 -3.04
CA LYS A 794 2.73 -22.82 -4.17
C LYS A 794 1.84 -21.65 -3.71
N LYS A 795 1.81 -20.57 -4.50
CA LYS A 795 0.99 -19.38 -4.26
C LYS A 795 1.35 -18.53 -3.02
N HIS A 796 2.47 -18.83 -2.35
CA HIS A 796 2.99 -18.00 -1.27
C HIS A 796 4.09 -17.08 -1.80
N CYS A 797 4.01 -15.80 -1.51
CA CYS A 797 5.04 -14.84 -1.90
C CYS A 797 5.24 -13.74 -0.84
N LEU A 798 6.42 -13.16 -0.84
CA LEU A 798 6.70 -11.89 -0.20
C LEU A 798 6.24 -10.78 -1.14
N TYR A 799 5.24 -10.02 -0.74
CA TYR A 799 4.83 -8.81 -1.43
C TYR A 799 5.44 -7.58 -0.76
N LYS A 800 6.24 -6.83 -1.50
CA LYS A 800 6.82 -5.54 -1.07
C LYS A 800 6.13 -4.41 -1.83
N CYS A 801 5.70 -3.38 -1.12
CA CYS A 801 5.09 -2.18 -1.67
C CYS A 801 5.70 -0.95 -0.97
N GLY A 802 6.64 -0.27 -1.62
CA GLY A 802 7.42 0.75 -0.93
C GLY A 802 8.15 0.18 0.30
N ASN A 803 7.89 0.77 1.46
CA ASN A 803 8.43 0.29 2.74
C ASN A 803 7.59 -0.80 3.42
N GLN A 804 6.40 -1.08 2.90
CA GLN A 804 5.50 -2.10 3.46
C GLN A 804 5.83 -3.49 2.90
N LYS A 805 5.63 -4.52 3.75
CA LYS A 805 5.97 -5.91 3.44
C LYS A 805 4.84 -6.81 3.92
N TYR A 806 4.42 -7.75 3.07
CA TYR A 806 3.32 -8.67 3.35
C TYR A 806 3.70 -10.08 2.94
N HIS A 807 3.33 -11.06 3.75
CA HIS A 807 3.31 -12.44 3.31
C HIS A 807 1.95 -12.71 2.66
N LEU A 808 1.91 -12.69 1.33
CA LEU A 808 0.70 -12.91 0.54
C LEU A 808 0.54 -14.38 0.19
N ILE A 809 -0.66 -14.89 0.42
CA ILE A 809 -1.15 -16.17 -0.07
C ILE A 809 -2.12 -15.86 -1.21
N VAL A 810 -1.72 -16.11 -2.44
CA VAL A 810 -2.54 -15.80 -3.62
C VAL A 810 -3.79 -16.66 -3.63
N GLY A 811 -4.93 -16.00 -3.51
CA GLY A 811 -6.25 -16.65 -3.48
C GLY A 811 -6.68 -17.14 -4.85
N THR A 812 -7.65 -18.07 -4.87
CA THR A 812 -8.28 -18.59 -6.08
C THR A 812 -9.73 -18.09 -6.15
N MET A 813 -10.22 -17.83 -7.35
CA MET A 813 -11.62 -17.51 -7.65
C MET A 813 -12.20 -18.54 -8.62
N ASP A 814 -13.51 -18.74 -8.59
CA ASP A 814 -14.16 -19.83 -9.35
C ASP A 814 -14.01 -19.64 -10.86
N TYR A 815 -14.11 -18.41 -11.38
CA TYR A 815 -13.93 -18.10 -12.80
C TYR A 815 -12.50 -18.36 -13.31
N GLU A 816 -11.49 -18.42 -12.44
CA GLU A 816 -10.11 -18.51 -12.84
C GLU A 816 -9.74 -19.88 -13.43
N ALA A 817 -10.41 -20.95 -12.99
CA ALA A 817 -10.21 -22.29 -13.53
C ALA A 817 -10.56 -22.35 -15.03
N ASP A 818 -11.66 -21.72 -15.41
CA ASP A 818 -12.11 -21.66 -16.79
C ASP A 818 -11.29 -20.65 -17.61
N LEU A 819 -10.91 -19.51 -17.00
CA LEU A 819 -10.26 -18.41 -17.70
C LEU A 819 -8.77 -18.67 -17.96
N PHE A 820 -8.07 -19.35 -17.05
CA PHE A 820 -6.59 -19.52 -17.16
C PHE A 820 -6.19 -20.83 -17.88
N GLY A 821 -7.14 -21.72 -18.14
CA GLY A 821 -6.91 -23.01 -18.78
C GLY A 821 -6.09 -23.98 -17.90
N THR A 822 -5.96 -25.20 -18.37
CA THR A 822 -5.17 -26.25 -17.68
C THR A 822 -3.66 -26.08 -17.77
N ALA A 823 -3.17 -25.14 -18.60
CA ALA A 823 -1.74 -24.83 -18.75
C ALA A 823 -1.14 -24.08 -17.54
N GLY A 824 -1.95 -23.72 -16.56
CA GLY A 824 -1.52 -23.01 -15.34
C GLY A 824 -1.00 -23.92 -14.22
N GLY A 825 -0.61 -25.15 -14.49
CA GLY A 825 -0.01 -26.10 -13.55
C GLY A 825 -0.92 -26.43 -12.36
N GLU A 826 -1.28 -27.69 -12.26
CA GLU A 826 -1.86 -28.32 -11.07
C GLU A 826 -1.08 -28.02 -9.78
#